data_6926323ea5a9bda129460f5e4b794b28
#
_entry.id   6926323ea5a9bda129460f5e4b794b28
#
_cell.length_a   1.000
_cell.length_b   1.000
_cell.length_c   1.000
_cell.angle_alpha   90.00
_cell.angle_beta   90.00
_cell.angle_gamma   90.00
#
_symmetry.space_group_name_H-M   'P 1'
#
loop_
_entity.id
_entity.type
_entity.pdbx_description
1 polymer ?
#
loop_
_entity_poly.entity_id
_entity_poly.type
_entity_poly.pdbx_seq_one_letter_code
_entity_poly.pdbx_strand_id
1 'polypeptide(L)'
;MDARRCMIVDLEKKDDKQMFITEQVESIQQSKSGGWLIRFKSSPRLFQYNKARLLYLTQPEVINLEEKGLYINNIRIANVAEILRFFMRQSNFYRITYTNGFTENLLGKNVYITRTPIDKQGGSTWNYLKKLAEEIGLCDEEGNNILSKGYNLIDLKRDNVPLSQFLGDKTTLKTHSKPKQVYFPFGCNASQKAAVEAALTNQVSIIQGPPGTGKTQTILNIIANLLLEDKSILVVSNNNSAVENVAEKLEREGLEFLVAQLGNSENKGEFIRKQIPYYPDMKSWELEEPSVIKRLAKEKLQIVSQMFDDQTELAKLKTEYNALITEKKYNDQFNIRTIQDGDWLKNKPSVKLMELLNICQLMVEQSKKPSLWFSLKWSFILGFPTLSLLRKDLSGFIAVLENTYYEARKSEIEKDLDAITTRLHYNNLESSVKELTNSSLQLLKHQIAKRYVGGNRSVFTIKDLRLKAQKFLKEYPIVLSSTYKSNTNIGPDYVFDYVIMDEASQIDIKTGALALSCAMNAVIVGDDKQLPNVVSQEEALALNAIQATYKVDNRYNAVTHSFLKSCLEIFKEAPMTLLREHYRCHPKIIEFCNQQFYDGELIAMTTDSGEDNVLQVVRTVKGNHARGHFNQREIDVIIEEVLPKYIDKGSLGIITPYREQAQAINKILKQDIASTVHKYQGRECDTIIMSMVDNNPTAFSDDANLFNVAISRAKTHLCIVTNGNEMPEDSNLSQLLSYIQYNNFEVKESKLRSIFDLLYQQYTAERLAYQAKHAQISDYFSENLVYDALNKVLNEMEKNNLSVVYHYPLAKLIDDYSLLNEDERAFVQNPLSHVDFLIYNSITKLPLFTIEVDGWGFHKDRSVQQARDELKDAILTKYNLTPCRISTTDTITEEVLKKIILDKRGVHV
;
A
#
# COMPACT_ATOMS: atom_id res chain seq x y z
N MET A 1 -41.38 -50.68 7.33
CA MET A 1 -41.65 -49.45 6.52
C MET A 1 -40.40 -48.65 6.35
N ASP A 2 -40.11 -48.19 5.14
CA ASP A 2 -38.85 -47.42 4.90
C ASP A 2 -39.11 -45.92 5.16
N ALA A 3 -38.57 -45.46 6.26
CA ALA A 3 -38.69 -44.04 6.65
C ALA A 3 -38.06 -43.03 5.65
N ARG A 4 -37.16 -43.48 4.78
CA ARG A 4 -36.61 -42.64 3.71
C ARG A 4 -37.58 -42.39 2.54
N ARG A 5 -38.59 -43.27 2.40
CA ARG A 5 -39.54 -43.21 1.26
C ARG A 5 -40.91 -42.68 1.61
N CYS A 6 -41.20 -42.54 2.93
CA CYS A 6 -42.49 -42.06 3.35
C CYS A 6 -42.46 -41.26 4.65
N MET A 7 -43.50 -40.46 4.87
CA MET A 7 -43.73 -39.70 6.09
C MET A 7 -45.18 -39.81 6.51
N ILE A 8 -45.44 -40.03 7.79
CA ILE A 8 -46.78 -40.11 8.37
C ILE A 8 -46.94 -38.99 9.39
N VAL A 9 -47.94 -38.15 9.19
CA VAL A 9 -48.25 -36.97 9.99
C VAL A 9 -49.66 -37.05 10.57
N ASP A 10 -49.81 -36.97 11.89
CA ASP A 10 -51.09 -36.88 12.62
C ASP A 10 -51.43 -35.43 12.90
N LEU A 11 -52.34 -34.84 12.15
CA LEU A 11 -52.72 -33.46 12.25
C LEU A 11 -53.50 -33.03 13.50
N GLU A 12 -54.02 -33.97 14.26
CA GLU A 12 -54.70 -33.66 15.57
C GLU A 12 -53.73 -33.43 16.74
N LYS A 13 -52.48 -33.81 16.59
CA LYS A 13 -51.46 -33.52 17.59
C LYS A 13 -51.03 -32.08 17.52
N LYS A 14 -51.07 -31.39 18.69
CA LYS A 14 -50.80 -29.94 18.76
C LYS A 14 -49.31 -29.63 18.82
N ASP A 15 -48.48 -30.58 19.21
CA ASP A 15 -47.02 -30.41 19.27
C ASP A 15 -46.42 -30.78 17.91
N ASP A 16 -45.73 -29.81 17.26
CA ASP A 16 -45.06 -29.95 15.97
C ASP A 16 -44.10 -31.17 15.91
N LYS A 17 -43.48 -31.58 17.03
CA LYS A 17 -42.60 -32.76 17.07
C LYS A 17 -43.37 -34.07 17.20
N GLN A 18 -44.49 -34.08 17.94
CA GLN A 18 -45.29 -35.27 18.15
C GLN A 18 -46.22 -35.63 16.94
N MET A 19 -46.41 -34.69 16.02
CA MET A 19 -47.19 -34.92 14.78
C MET A 19 -46.55 -35.98 13.88
N PHE A 20 -45.24 -36.12 13.88
CA PHE A 20 -44.52 -37.06 13.01
C PHE A 20 -44.40 -38.44 13.68
N ILE A 21 -45.25 -39.36 13.23
CA ILE A 21 -45.39 -40.70 13.82
C ILE A 21 -44.75 -41.83 12.99
N THR A 22 -44.02 -41.47 11.90
CA THR A 22 -43.45 -42.44 10.93
C THR A 22 -42.64 -43.55 11.62
N GLU A 23 -41.80 -43.21 12.58
CA GLU A 23 -40.88 -44.15 13.27
C GLU A 23 -41.60 -45.08 14.23
N GLN A 24 -42.78 -44.69 14.71
CA GLN A 24 -43.62 -45.49 15.62
C GLN A 24 -44.44 -46.52 14.87
N VAL A 25 -44.62 -46.36 13.54
CA VAL A 25 -45.49 -47.22 12.73
C VAL A 25 -44.71 -48.41 12.16
N GLU A 26 -45.26 -49.61 12.34
CA GLU A 26 -44.77 -50.85 11.76
C GLU A 26 -45.30 -51.07 10.34
N SER A 27 -46.63 -50.90 10.16
CA SER A 27 -47.30 -51.03 8.84
C SER A 27 -48.47 -50.05 8.68
N ILE A 28 -48.71 -49.62 7.47
CA ILE A 28 -49.87 -48.79 7.05
C ILE A 28 -50.52 -49.40 5.82
N GLN A 29 -51.83 -49.50 5.82
CA GLN A 29 -52.65 -50.03 4.71
C GLN A 29 -53.91 -49.19 4.55
N GLN A 30 -54.45 -49.15 3.30
CA GLN A 30 -55.68 -48.44 3.07
C GLN A 30 -56.86 -49.29 3.56
N SER A 31 -57.75 -48.70 4.36
CA SER A 31 -58.99 -49.36 4.80
C SER A 31 -60.00 -49.40 3.66
N LYS A 32 -60.85 -50.44 3.66
CA LYS A 32 -61.97 -50.57 2.72
C LYS A 32 -62.95 -49.39 2.82
N SER A 33 -63.04 -48.72 3.94
CA SER A 33 -63.85 -47.51 4.17
C SER A 33 -63.16 -46.20 3.74
N GLY A 34 -62.02 -46.27 3.06
CA GLY A 34 -61.31 -45.11 2.53
C GLY A 34 -60.34 -44.38 3.49
N GLY A 35 -60.17 -44.87 4.75
CA GLY A 35 -59.19 -44.39 5.76
C GLY A 35 -57.86 -45.15 5.75
N TRP A 36 -57.07 -44.98 6.79
CA TRP A 36 -55.82 -45.69 7.04
C TRP A 36 -55.97 -46.70 8.18
N LEU A 37 -55.45 -47.93 8.04
CA LEU A 37 -55.24 -48.94 9.11
C LEU A 37 -53.76 -48.94 9.44
N ILE A 38 -53.43 -48.65 10.68
CA ILE A 38 -52.05 -48.54 11.16
C ILE A 38 -51.79 -49.55 12.27
N ARG A 39 -50.67 -50.22 12.15
CA ARG A 39 -50.07 -51.02 13.25
C ARG A 39 -48.88 -50.25 13.78
N PHE A 40 -48.88 -49.99 15.10
CA PHE A 40 -47.75 -49.37 15.77
C PHE A 40 -46.76 -50.46 16.24
N LYS A 41 -45.50 -50.16 16.26
CA LYS A 41 -44.46 -51.07 16.79
C LYS A 41 -44.67 -51.42 18.24
N SER A 42 -45.34 -50.54 19.00
CA SER A 42 -45.66 -50.75 20.43
C SER A 42 -46.94 -51.54 20.68
N SER A 43 -47.70 -51.90 19.65
CA SER A 43 -49.00 -52.57 19.82
C SER A 43 -49.37 -53.51 18.68
N PRO A 44 -49.75 -54.76 18.87
CA PRO A 44 -50.20 -55.67 17.82
C PRO A 44 -51.58 -55.32 17.23
N ARG A 45 -52.27 -54.31 17.82
CA ARG A 45 -53.61 -53.90 17.34
C ARG A 45 -53.57 -53.02 16.13
N LEU A 46 -54.57 -53.16 15.30
CA LEU A 46 -54.77 -52.23 14.13
C LEU A 46 -55.65 -51.08 14.57
N PHE A 47 -55.17 -49.87 14.32
CA PHE A 47 -55.93 -48.63 14.59
C PHE A 47 -56.39 -48.00 13.25
N GLN A 48 -57.65 -47.58 13.22
CA GLN A 48 -58.19 -46.94 12.03
C GLN A 48 -58.19 -45.41 12.15
N TYR A 49 -57.68 -44.73 11.12
CA TYR A 49 -57.57 -43.26 11.09
C TYR A 49 -58.27 -42.73 9.84
N ASN A 50 -58.89 -41.58 9.98
CA ASN A 50 -59.46 -40.84 8.86
C ASN A 50 -58.35 -40.17 8.03
N LYS A 51 -58.53 -40.13 6.71
CA LYS A 51 -57.60 -39.41 5.77
C LYS A 51 -57.47 -37.91 6.09
N ALA A 52 -58.48 -37.28 6.66
CA ALA A 52 -58.44 -35.90 7.08
C ALA A 52 -57.53 -35.65 8.29
N ARG A 53 -57.39 -36.67 9.18
CA ARG A 53 -56.51 -36.62 10.35
C ARG A 53 -55.10 -37.06 10.04
N LEU A 54 -54.94 -38.13 9.25
CA LEU A 54 -53.62 -38.70 9.04
C LEU A 54 -53.16 -38.55 7.60
N LEU A 55 -52.04 -37.93 7.43
CA LEU A 55 -51.40 -37.79 6.12
C LEU A 55 -50.35 -38.92 5.96
N TYR A 56 -50.46 -39.66 4.87
CA TYR A 56 -49.44 -40.61 4.43
C TYR A 56 -48.82 -40.08 3.14
N LEU A 57 -47.61 -39.57 3.27
CA LEU A 57 -46.86 -38.93 2.19
C LEU A 57 -45.78 -39.90 1.65
N THR A 58 -45.71 -40.02 0.35
CA THR A 58 -44.76 -40.91 -0.34
C THR A 58 -44.07 -40.17 -1.45
N GLN A 59 -42.96 -40.73 -1.98
CA GLN A 59 -42.17 -40.16 -3.06
C GLN A 59 -41.60 -38.74 -2.76
N PRO A 60 -40.71 -38.66 -1.78
CA PRO A 60 -40.07 -37.38 -1.46
C PRO A 60 -39.17 -36.90 -2.61
N GLU A 61 -39.07 -35.59 -2.75
CA GLU A 61 -38.07 -34.94 -3.55
C GLU A 61 -36.81 -34.75 -2.74
N VAL A 62 -35.67 -35.17 -3.33
CA VAL A 62 -34.33 -34.89 -2.73
C VAL A 62 -33.93 -33.48 -3.09
N ILE A 63 -33.63 -32.65 -2.11
CA ILE A 63 -33.18 -31.28 -2.33
C ILE A 63 -31.67 -31.21 -2.24
N ASN A 64 -31.01 -30.79 -3.32
CA ASN A 64 -29.61 -30.49 -3.36
C ASN A 64 -29.34 -29.09 -2.77
N LEU A 65 -28.35 -29.02 -1.83
CA LEU A 65 -27.93 -27.80 -1.15
C LEU A 65 -26.63 -27.23 -1.71
N GLU A 66 -26.07 -27.74 -2.80
CA GLU A 66 -24.74 -27.30 -3.30
C GLU A 66 -24.61 -25.79 -3.42
N GLU A 67 -25.69 -25.09 -3.66
CA GLU A 67 -25.71 -23.62 -3.81
C GLU A 67 -26.80 -22.94 -2.96
N LYS A 68 -27.38 -23.62 -1.97
CA LYS A 68 -28.51 -23.15 -1.17
C LYS A 68 -28.21 -23.22 0.32
N GLY A 69 -28.67 -22.24 1.05
CA GLY A 69 -28.66 -22.27 2.51
C GLY A 69 -29.93 -22.89 3.07
N LEU A 70 -29.80 -23.78 4.06
CA LEU A 70 -30.91 -24.30 4.82
C LEU A 70 -31.07 -23.53 6.14
N TYR A 71 -32.27 -23.08 6.43
CA TYR A 71 -32.65 -22.40 7.66
C TYR A 71 -33.80 -23.12 8.34
N ILE A 72 -33.65 -23.39 9.64
CA ILE A 72 -34.70 -23.91 10.48
C ILE A 72 -35.02 -22.89 11.58
N ASN A 73 -36.25 -22.44 11.65
CA ASN A 73 -36.68 -21.35 12.55
C ASN A 73 -35.76 -20.11 12.48
N ASN A 74 -35.37 -19.72 11.26
CA ASN A 74 -34.45 -18.61 10.95
C ASN A 74 -32.98 -18.81 11.40
N ILE A 75 -32.60 -19.99 11.86
CA ILE A 75 -31.22 -20.33 12.20
C ILE A 75 -30.63 -21.13 11.03
N ARG A 76 -29.47 -20.73 10.53
CA ARG A 76 -28.74 -21.44 9.48
C ARG A 76 -28.23 -22.79 9.99
N ILE A 77 -28.49 -23.82 9.20
CA ILE A 77 -28.03 -25.18 9.49
C ILE A 77 -26.95 -25.57 8.48
N ALA A 78 -25.76 -25.89 8.99
CA ALA A 78 -24.62 -26.32 8.17
C ALA A 78 -24.53 -27.84 8.20
N ASN A 79 -24.16 -28.68 8.63
CA ASN A 79 -23.87 -30.09 8.72
C ASN A 79 -25.06 -31.03 8.30
N VAL A 80 -25.58 -30.81 7.10
CA VAL A 80 -26.70 -31.61 6.59
C VAL A 80 -26.17 -32.59 5.56
N ALA A 81 -26.55 -33.87 5.70
CA ALA A 81 -26.23 -34.95 4.77
C ALA A 81 -27.29 -35.13 3.69
N GLU A 82 -28.59 -35.02 4.05
CA GLU A 82 -29.69 -35.22 3.11
C GLU A 82 -30.92 -34.38 3.52
N ILE A 83 -31.64 -33.84 2.55
CA ILE A 83 -32.96 -33.20 2.73
C ILE A 83 -33.98 -33.87 1.82
N LEU A 84 -35.01 -34.37 2.43
CA LEU A 84 -36.18 -34.95 1.73
C LEU A 84 -37.38 -34.03 1.92
N ARG A 85 -37.97 -33.54 0.84
CA ARG A 85 -39.20 -32.77 0.81
C ARG A 85 -40.37 -33.64 0.43
N PHE A 86 -41.32 -33.72 1.33
CA PHE A 86 -42.65 -34.35 1.10
C PHE A 86 -43.67 -33.23 0.94
N PHE A 87 -44.58 -33.36 -0.02
CA PHE A 87 -45.60 -32.33 -0.24
C PHE A 87 -46.97 -32.94 -0.46
N MET A 88 -47.96 -32.20 -0.01
CA MET A 88 -49.35 -32.49 -0.26
C MET A 88 -50.10 -31.18 -0.47
N ARG A 89 -50.66 -30.94 -1.67
CA ARG A 89 -51.41 -29.75 -2.08
C ARG A 89 -50.53 -28.47 -1.87
N GLN A 90 -50.79 -27.69 -0.81
CA GLN A 90 -50.08 -26.42 -0.52
C GLN A 90 -49.14 -26.54 0.71
N SER A 91 -48.98 -27.71 1.29
CA SER A 91 -48.14 -27.89 2.50
C SER A 91 -46.91 -28.70 2.20
N ASN A 92 -45.76 -28.22 2.64
CA ASN A 92 -44.51 -28.90 2.56
C ASN A 92 -44.15 -29.47 3.94
N PHE A 93 -43.49 -30.64 3.93
CA PHE A 93 -42.92 -31.30 5.11
C PHE A 93 -41.52 -31.72 4.76
N TYR A 94 -40.61 -31.57 5.70
CA TYR A 94 -39.17 -31.87 5.48
C TYR A 94 -38.66 -32.91 6.43
N ARG A 95 -37.83 -33.81 5.91
CA ARG A 95 -36.97 -34.65 6.70
C ARG A 95 -35.53 -34.27 6.43
N ILE A 96 -34.80 -33.90 7.48
CA ILE A 96 -33.43 -33.44 7.40
C ILE A 96 -32.58 -34.45 8.13
N THR A 97 -31.61 -35.04 7.44
CA THR A 97 -30.60 -35.94 8.02
C THR A 97 -29.30 -35.17 8.14
N TYR A 98 -28.75 -35.09 9.33
CA TYR A 98 -27.48 -34.44 9.62
C TYR A 98 -26.30 -35.39 9.37
N THR A 99 -25.08 -34.81 9.20
CA THR A 99 -23.84 -35.57 8.97
C THR A 99 -23.48 -36.53 10.13
N ASN A 100 -23.98 -36.27 11.34
CA ASN A 100 -23.83 -37.14 12.50
C ASN A 100 -24.87 -38.28 12.55
N GLY A 101 -25.71 -38.42 11.52
CA GLY A 101 -26.76 -39.42 11.43
C GLY A 101 -28.07 -39.09 12.15
N PHE A 102 -28.14 -37.99 12.90
CA PHE A 102 -29.40 -37.49 13.48
C PHE A 102 -30.39 -37.09 12.40
N THR A 103 -31.67 -37.41 12.62
CA THR A 103 -32.76 -37.05 11.65
C THR A 103 -33.85 -36.27 12.36
N GLU A 104 -34.28 -35.16 11.73
CA GLU A 104 -35.36 -34.31 12.23
C GLU A 104 -36.45 -34.16 11.18
N ASN A 105 -37.72 -34.21 11.61
CA ASN A 105 -38.89 -33.95 10.73
C ASN A 105 -39.50 -32.58 11.09
N LEU A 106 -39.79 -31.76 10.04
CA LEU A 106 -40.20 -30.39 10.23
C LEU A 106 -41.38 -30.02 9.33
N LEU A 107 -42.17 -29.06 9.79
CA LEU A 107 -43.23 -28.44 8.99
C LEU A 107 -42.61 -27.42 8.04
N GLY A 108 -43.19 -27.24 6.86
CA GLY A 108 -42.71 -26.30 5.83
C GLY A 108 -42.59 -24.85 6.30
N LYS A 109 -43.46 -24.44 7.25
CA LYS A 109 -43.37 -23.09 7.87
C LYS A 109 -42.08 -22.83 8.64
N ASN A 110 -41.45 -23.89 9.12
CA ASN A 110 -40.22 -23.81 9.94
C ASN A 110 -38.94 -23.96 9.12
N VAL A 111 -39.07 -24.35 7.84
CA VAL A 111 -37.91 -24.63 6.95
C VAL A 111 -37.89 -23.62 5.82
N TYR A 112 -36.78 -22.92 5.66
CA TYR A 112 -36.56 -22.04 4.55
C TYR A 112 -35.30 -22.45 3.81
N ILE A 113 -35.43 -22.70 2.49
CA ILE A 113 -34.31 -23.04 1.62
C ILE A 113 -34.15 -21.85 0.68
N THR A 114 -32.99 -21.23 0.72
CA THR A 114 -32.76 -20.02 -0.06
C THR A 114 -32.74 -20.31 -1.56
N ARG A 115 -33.40 -19.45 -2.32
CA ARG A 115 -33.00 -19.16 -3.70
C ARG A 115 -32.05 -17.99 -3.61
N THR A 116 -30.76 -18.23 -3.54
CA THR A 116 -29.81 -17.13 -3.41
C THR A 116 -29.65 -16.42 -4.74
N PRO A 117 -29.31 -15.11 -4.76
CA PRO A 117 -28.84 -14.39 -5.94
C PRO A 117 -27.67 -15.09 -6.64
N ILE A 118 -26.99 -15.94 -5.93
CA ILE A 118 -25.90 -16.82 -6.32
C ILE A 118 -26.34 -17.88 -7.37
N ASP A 119 -27.65 -18.12 -7.50
CA ASP A 119 -28.19 -19.27 -8.30
C ASP A 119 -27.99 -19.15 -9.81
N LYS A 120 -27.62 -18.02 -10.42
CA LYS A 120 -27.54 -17.92 -11.88
C LYS A 120 -26.26 -17.33 -12.49
N GLN A 121 -25.62 -16.37 -11.85
CA GLN A 121 -24.37 -15.76 -12.33
C GLN A 121 -23.31 -15.65 -11.23
N GLY A 122 -23.71 -15.54 -9.96
CA GLY A 122 -22.83 -15.49 -8.82
C GLY A 122 -22.36 -16.87 -8.33
N GLY A 123 -22.99 -17.97 -8.76
CA GLY A 123 -22.60 -19.33 -8.32
C GLY A 123 -21.16 -19.69 -8.68
N SER A 124 -20.71 -19.33 -9.87
CA SER A 124 -19.31 -19.57 -10.25
C SER A 124 -18.36 -18.68 -9.49
N THR A 125 -18.68 -17.39 -9.29
CA THR A 125 -17.87 -16.44 -8.51
C THR A 125 -17.81 -16.84 -7.03
N TRP A 126 -18.94 -17.23 -6.45
CA TRP A 126 -18.97 -17.72 -5.06
C TRP A 126 -18.11 -18.97 -4.88
N ASN A 127 -18.28 -19.96 -5.75
CA ASN A 127 -17.51 -21.21 -5.68
C ASN A 127 -16.01 -20.96 -5.92
N TYR A 128 -15.67 -20.04 -6.79
CA TYR A 128 -14.31 -19.58 -6.99
C TYR A 128 -13.71 -18.98 -5.71
N LEU A 129 -14.37 -17.99 -5.10
CA LEU A 129 -13.89 -17.35 -3.88
C LEU A 129 -13.77 -18.35 -2.73
N LYS A 130 -14.74 -19.26 -2.60
CA LYS A 130 -14.70 -20.33 -1.60
C LYS A 130 -13.52 -21.25 -1.84
N LYS A 131 -13.25 -21.64 -3.08
CA LYS A 131 -12.12 -22.48 -3.46
C LYS A 131 -10.79 -21.77 -3.18
N LEU A 132 -10.68 -20.48 -3.48
CA LEU A 132 -9.52 -19.67 -3.09
C LEU A 132 -9.28 -19.70 -1.57
N ALA A 133 -10.34 -19.55 -0.78
CA ALA A 133 -10.26 -19.58 0.67
C ALA A 133 -9.87 -20.97 1.22
N GLU A 134 -10.24 -22.04 0.54
CA GLU A 134 -9.92 -23.42 0.90
C GLU A 134 -8.46 -23.79 0.60
N GLU A 135 -7.97 -23.44 -0.58
CA GLU A 135 -6.64 -23.85 -1.05
C GLU A 135 -5.52 -22.86 -0.68
N ILE A 136 -5.84 -21.55 -0.67
CA ILE A 136 -4.86 -20.49 -0.41
C ILE A 136 -5.33 -19.67 0.81
N GLY A 137 -5.72 -20.36 1.85
CA GLY A 137 -6.17 -19.75 3.10
C GLY A 137 -5.05 -19.64 4.13
N LEU A 138 -5.25 -18.76 5.10
CA LEU A 138 -4.42 -18.69 6.29
C LEU A 138 -4.81 -19.77 7.28
N CYS A 139 -3.80 -20.53 7.75
CA CYS A 139 -3.99 -21.51 8.81
C CYS A 139 -3.66 -20.92 10.20
N ASP A 140 -4.39 -21.34 11.24
CA ASP A 140 -4.03 -21.07 12.62
C ASP A 140 -2.85 -21.97 13.07
N GLU A 141 -2.38 -21.78 14.30
CA GLU A 141 -1.29 -22.55 14.88
C GLU A 141 -1.60 -24.07 14.97
N GLU A 142 -2.86 -24.44 14.94
CA GLU A 142 -3.34 -25.81 14.93
C GLU A 142 -3.49 -26.39 13.50
N GLY A 143 -3.14 -25.63 12.46
CA GLY A 143 -3.26 -26.02 11.06
C GLY A 143 -4.67 -25.91 10.47
N ASN A 144 -5.62 -25.30 11.16
CA ASN A 144 -6.97 -25.12 10.64
C ASN A 144 -7.05 -23.88 9.73
N ASN A 145 -7.62 -24.04 8.55
CA ASN A 145 -7.85 -22.94 7.63
C ASN A 145 -8.95 -21.99 8.15
N ILE A 146 -8.54 -20.78 8.57
CA ILE A 146 -9.43 -19.76 9.15
C ILE A 146 -10.41 -19.23 8.12
N LEU A 147 -9.95 -18.98 6.88
CA LEU A 147 -10.79 -18.45 5.82
C LEU A 147 -11.87 -19.42 5.39
N SER A 148 -11.53 -20.69 5.20
CA SER A 148 -12.50 -21.73 4.84
C SER A 148 -13.61 -21.83 5.91
N LYS A 149 -13.23 -21.80 7.20
CA LYS A 149 -14.22 -21.72 8.30
C LYS A 149 -15.10 -20.47 8.17
N GLY A 150 -14.51 -19.31 7.87
CA GLY A 150 -15.22 -18.06 7.66
C GLY A 150 -16.26 -18.17 6.55
N TYR A 151 -15.87 -18.66 5.39
CA TYR A 151 -16.78 -18.84 4.25
C TYR A 151 -17.96 -19.77 4.54
N ASN A 152 -17.72 -20.83 5.30
CA ASN A 152 -18.79 -21.75 5.72
C ASN A 152 -19.81 -21.13 6.69
N LEU A 153 -19.49 -20.00 7.32
CA LEU A 153 -20.37 -19.28 8.23
C LEU A 153 -21.15 -18.14 7.53
N ILE A 154 -20.87 -17.83 6.26
CA ILE A 154 -21.56 -16.76 5.53
C ILE A 154 -23.03 -17.13 5.33
N ASP A 155 -23.90 -16.19 5.70
CA ASP A 155 -25.34 -16.32 5.49
C ASP A 155 -25.73 -15.90 4.07
N LEU A 156 -25.88 -16.85 3.18
CA LEU A 156 -26.24 -16.65 1.78
C LEU A 156 -27.70 -16.18 1.57
N LYS A 157 -28.54 -16.20 2.61
CA LYS A 157 -29.92 -15.65 2.55
C LYS A 157 -29.95 -14.13 2.50
N ARG A 158 -28.87 -13.49 2.92
CA ARG A 158 -28.80 -12.03 3.01
C ARG A 158 -28.47 -11.45 1.65
N ASP A 159 -29.51 -11.13 0.87
CA ASP A 159 -29.42 -10.45 -0.42
C ASP A 159 -29.22 -8.93 -0.28
N ASN A 160 -29.34 -8.39 0.93
CA ASN A 160 -29.23 -6.97 1.23
C ASN A 160 -27.85 -6.52 1.76
N VAL A 161 -26.87 -7.41 1.79
CA VAL A 161 -25.47 -7.07 2.16
C VAL A 161 -24.65 -6.76 0.89
N PRO A 162 -23.59 -5.93 1.00
CA PRO A 162 -22.73 -5.60 -0.14
C PRO A 162 -22.11 -6.81 -0.85
N LEU A 163 -21.91 -7.92 -0.16
CA LEU A 163 -21.41 -9.17 -0.76
C LEU A 163 -22.30 -9.67 -1.90
N SER A 164 -23.64 -9.57 -1.79
CA SER A 164 -24.52 -10.07 -2.85
C SER A 164 -24.30 -9.34 -4.18
N GLN A 165 -24.09 -8.04 -4.10
CA GLN A 165 -23.80 -7.20 -5.27
C GLN A 165 -22.38 -7.43 -5.78
N PHE A 166 -21.41 -7.61 -4.87
CA PHE A 166 -20.05 -7.97 -5.24
C PHE A 166 -20.01 -9.28 -6.04
N LEU A 167 -20.88 -10.23 -5.76
CA LEU A 167 -20.97 -11.51 -6.48
C LEU A 167 -21.67 -11.41 -7.84
N GLY A 168 -22.10 -10.23 -8.25
CA GLY A 168 -22.71 -9.97 -9.57
C GLY A 168 -24.22 -10.02 -9.60
N ASP A 169 -24.89 -9.88 -8.46
CA ASP A 169 -26.34 -9.72 -8.40
C ASP A 169 -26.75 -8.37 -9.02
N LYS A 170 -27.88 -8.38 -9.73
CA LYS A 170 -28.47 -7.21 -10.38
C LYS A 170 -29.21 -6.25 -9.42
N THR A 171 -29.08 -6.46 -8.11
CA THR A 171 -29.68 -5.56 -7.13
C THR A 171 -28.98 -4.20 -7.15
N THR A 172 -29.73 -3.13 -7.30
CA THR A 172 -29.20 -1.77 -7.23
C THR A 172 -28.74 -1.45 -5.82
N LEU A 173 -27.63 -0.73 -5.72
CA LEU A 173 -27.12 -0.21 -4.45
C LEU A 173 -28.19 0.68 -3.79
N LYS A 174 -28.38 0.50 -2.47
CA LYS A 174 -29.34 1.30 -1.72
C LYS A 174 -28.74 2.67 -1.40
N THR A 175 -29.58 3.69 -1.50
CA THR A 175 -29.27 5.01 -0.98
C THR A 175 -30.03 5.25 0.30
N HIS A 176 -29.43 5.96 1.24
CA HIS A 176 -30.02 6.36 2.50
C HIS A 176 -30.48 7.83 2.47
N SER A 177 -31.44 8.17 3.31
CA SER A 177 -31.81 9.58 3.50
C SER A 177 -30.63 10.36 4.05
N LYS A 178 -30.40 11.58 3.53
CA LYS A 178 -29.37 12.46 4.08
C LYS A 178 -29.60 12.71 5.56
N PRO A 179 -28.55 12.56 6.40
CA PRO A 179 -28.64 12.94 7.80
C PRO A 179 -29.02 14.43 7.92
N LYS A 180 -29.78 14.78 8.94
CA LYS A 180 -30.19 16.18 9.16
C LYS A 180 -29.00 17.11 9.36
N GLN A 181 -27.93 16.61 9.88
CA GLN A 181 -26.67 17.31 10.11
C GLN A 181 -25.52 16.30 10.21
N VAL A 182 -24.39 16.61 9.60
CA VAL A 182 -23.12 15.85 9.70
C VAL A 182 -22.17 16.57 10.65
N TYR A 183 -21.42 15.83 11.46
CA TYR A 183 -20.51 16.34 12.48
C TYR A 183 -19.07 15.93 12.17
N PHE A 184 -18.11 16.80 12.50
CA PHE A 184 -16.70 16.62 12.20
C PHE A 184 -15.82 16.80 13.46
N PRO A 185 -15.94 15.90 14.45
CA PRO A 185 -15.21 16.02 15.72
C PRO A 185 -13.69 15.83 15.58
N PHE A 186 -13.21 15.36 14.45
CA PHE A 186 -11.79 15.18 14.15
C PHE A 186 -11.26 16.18 13.10
N GLY A 187 -12.02 17.24 12.80
CA GLY A 187 -11.70 18.18 11.74
C GLY A 187 -12.00 17.62 10.34
N CYS A 188 -12.05 18.47 9.34
CA CYS A 188 -12.26 18.06 7.95
C CYS A 188 -11.75 19.10 6.97
N ASN A 189 -11.63 18.66 5.71
CA ASN A 189 -11.48 19.49 4.54
C ASN A 189 -12.62 19.21 3.53
N ALA A 190 -12.55 19.79 2.34
CA ALA A 190 -13.60 19.67 1.33
C ALA A 190 -13.84 18.22 0.89
N SER A 191 -12.80 17.50 0.48
CA SER A 191 -12.93 16.13 0.01
C SER A 191 -13.28 15.15 1.12
N GLN A 192 -12.74 15.33 2.33
CA GLN A 192 -13.11 14.52 3.49
C GLN A 192 -14.58 14.70 3.88
N LYS A 193 -15.10 15.95 3.82
CA LYS A 193 -16.53 16.23 4.04
C LYS A 193 -17.39 15.46 3.03
N ALA A 194 -17.04 15.54 1.74
CA ALA A 194 -17.76 14.83 0.67
C ALA A 194 -17.72 13.31 0.89
N ALA A 195 -16.56 12.76 1.27
CA ALA A 195 -16.41 11.33 1.57
C ALA A 195 -17.28 10.87 2.75
N VAL A 196 -17.33 11.65 3.83
CA VAL A 196 -18.20 11.34 4.99
C VAL A 196 -19.68 11.38 4.58
N GLU A 197 -20.12 12.41 3.84
CA GLU A 197 -21.50 12.51 3.36
C GLU A 197 -21.86 11.34 2.45
N ALA A 198 -20.97 10.94 1.54
CA ALA A 198 -21.15 9.79 0.65
C ALA A 198 -21.28 8.48 1.44
N ALA A 199 -20.43 8.26 2.44
CA ALA A 199 -20.46 7.08 3.31
C ALA A 199 -21.76 6.94 4.10
N LEU A 200 -22.34 8.05 4.56
CA LEU A 200 -23.60 8.06 5.33
C LEU A 200 -24.86 7.94 4.46
N THR A 201 -24.75 8.25 3.18
CA THR A 201 -25.92 8.30 2.27
C THR A 201 -26.00 7.13 1.30
N ASN A 202 -24.99 6.27 1.25
CA ASN A 202 -24.95 5.14 0.32
C ASN A 202 -24.61 3.83 1.02
N GLN A 203 -25.13 2.74 0.51
CA GLN A 203 -24.87 1.39 1.04
C GLN A 203 -23.40 0.98 0.86
N VAL A 204 -22.79 1.36 -0.27
CA VAL A 204 -21.36 1.19 -0.53
C VAL A 204 -20.79 2.54 -0.93
N SER A 205 -19.68 2.92 -0.36
CA SER A 205 -18.88 4.07 -0.77
C SER A 205 -17.40 3.69 -0.86
N ILE A 206 -16.71 4.22 -1.85
CA ILE A 206 -15.28 3.99 -2.06
C ILE A 206 -14.55 5.31 -1.86
N ILE A 207 -13.52 5.29 -1.02
CA ILE A 207 -12.69 6.46 -0.72
C ILE A 207 -11.28 6.16 -1.20
N GLN A 208 -10.87 6.86 -2.26
CA GLN A 208 -9.50 6.89 -2.73
C GLN A 208 -8.73 7.91 -1.89
N GLY A 209 -7.77 7.42 -1.11
CA GLY A 209 -7.02 8.25 -0.17
C GLY A 209 -5.52 8.17 -0.43
N PRO A 210 -4.96 9.03 -1.30
CA PRO A 210 -3.53 9.17 -1.47
C PRO A 210 -2.77 9.36 -0.16
N PRO A 211 -1.44 9.15 -0.14
CA PRO A 211 -0.65 9.41 1.06
C PRO A 211 -0.85 10.84 1.57
N GLY A 212 -0.92 11.03 2.88
CA GLY A 212 -1.01 12.36 3.49
C GLY A 212 -2.32 13.12 3.33
N THR A 213 -3.40 12.49 2.81
CA THR A 213 -4.71 13.14 2.61
C THR A 213 -5.71 12.94 3.76
N GLY A 214 -5.31 12.26 4.84
CA GLY A 214 -6.11 12.13 6.04
C GLY A 214 -7.16 11.02 6.02
N LYS A 215 -6.87 9.84 5.40
CA LYS A 215 -7.75 8.65 5.44
C LYS A 215 -8.29 8.34 6.83
N THR A 216 -7.40 8.20 7.82
CA THR A 216 -7.78 7.88 9.20
C THR A 216 -8.71 8.95 9.81
N GLN A 217 -8.48 10.22 9.51
CA GLN A 217 -9.33 11.32 9.98
C GLN A 217 -10.75 11.21 9.38
N THR A 218 -10.85 10.87 8.10
CA THR A 218 -12.12 10.62 7.43
C THR A 218 -12.86 9.44 8.06
N ILE A 219 -12.15 8.32 8.29
CA ILE A 219 -12.70 7.13 8.98
C ILE A 219 -13.26 7.50 10.36
N LEU A 220 -12.53 8.28 11.16
CA LEU A 220 -12.95 8.70 12.49
C LEU A 220 -14.21 9.58 12.45
N ASN A 221 -14.33 10.48 11.48
CA ASN A 221 -15.53 11.28 11.29
C ASN A 221 -16.74 10.42 10.86
N ILE A 222 -16.53 9.40 10.02
CA ILE A 222 -17.59 8.44 9.69
C ILE A 222 -18.03 7.69 10.96
N ILE A 223 -17.07 7.15 11.72
CA ILE A 223 -17.36 6.46 13.00
C ILE A 223 -18.16 7.37 13.94
N ALA A 224 -17.76 8.61 14.11
CA ALA A 224 -18.43 9.57 14.98
C ALA A 224 -19.91 9.79 14.60
N ASN A 225 -20.19 9.98 13.32
CA ASN A 225 -21.56 10.14 12.84
C ASN A 225 -22.38 8.86 12.98
N LEU A 226 -21.79 7.69 12.75
CA LEU A 226 -22.45 6.41 12.95
C LEU A 226 -22.77 6.14 14.43
N LEU A 227 -21.88 6.54 15.34
CA LEU A 227 -22.14 6.48 16.79
C LEU A 227 -23.31 7.36 17.21
N LEU A 228 -23.46 8.55 16.60
CA LEU A 228 -24.60 9.43 16.84
C LEU A 228 -25.93 8.82 16.38
N GLU A 229 -25.89 7.89 15.40
CA GLU A 229 -27.04 7.14 14.88
C GLU A 229 -27.23 5.77 15.53
N ASP A 230 -26.57 5.48 16.65
CA ASP A 230 -26.61 4.18 17.35
C ASP A 230 -26.22 2.96 16.49
N LYS A 231 -25.32 3.15 15.51
CA LYS A 231 -24.86 2.11 14.59
C LYS A 231 -23.73 1.28 15.17
N SER A 232 -23.73 0.00 14.85
CA SER A 232 -22.64 -0.93 15.12
C SER A 232 -21.63 -0.89 13.96
N ILE A 233 -20.34 -0.84 14.28
CA ILE A 233 -19.27 -0.56 13.34
C ILE A 233 -18.20 -1.62 13.45
N LEU A 234 -17.84 -2.23 12.33
CA LEU A 234 -16.70 -3.11 12.18
C LEU A 234 -15.62 -2.40 11.37
N VAL A 235 -14.46 -2.15 11.96
CA VAL A 235 -13.29 -1.59 11.24
C VAL A 235 -12.30 -2.72 11.01
N VAL A 236 -11.89 -2.93 9.76
CA VAL A 236 -10.96 -3.99 9.38
C VAL A 236 -9.83 -3.48 8.51
N SER A 237 -8.64 -4.04 8.74
CA SER A 237 -7.47 -3.87 7.88
C SER A 237 -6.59 -5.12 7.94
N ASN A 238 -5.77 -5.34 6.90
CA ASN A 238 -4.71 -6.35 6.93
C ASN A 238 -3.48 -5.84 7.71
N ASN A 239 -3.37 -4.53 7.87
CA ASN A 239 -2.28 -3.89 8.60
C ASN A 239 -2.73 -3.55 10.03
N ASN A 240 -2.10 -4.17 11.04
CA ASN A 240 -2.42 -3.91 12.45
C ASN A 240 -2.21 -2.43 12.82
N SER A 241 -1.17 -1.79 12.31
CA SER A 241 -0.89 -0.38 12.62
C SER A 241 -1.99 0.57 12.13
N ALA A 242 -2.71 0.24 11.06
CA ALA A 242 -3.84 1.05 10.60
C ALA A 242 -5.00 1.01 11.60
N VAL A 243 -5.29 -0.18 12.13
CA VAL A 243 -6.35 -0.37 13.14
C VAL A 243 -5.95 0.25 14.48
N GLU A 244 -4.69 0.12 14.88
CA GLU A 244 -4.13 0.73 16.09
C GLU A 244 -4.21 2.26 16.04
N ASN A 245 -3.89 2.88 14.90
CA ASN A 245 -4.03 4.33 14.71
C ASN A 245 -5.46 4.84 14.94
N VAL A 246 -6.47 4.07 14.55
CA VAL A 246 -7.88 4.41 14.83
C VAL A 246 -8.15 4.32 16.33
N ALA A 247 -7.68 3.27 16.99
CA ALA A 247 -7.84 3.08 18.43
C ALA A 247 -7.18 4.20 19.22
N GLU A 248 -5.91 4.52 18.95
CA GLU A 248 -5.16 5.58 19.64
C GLU A 248 -5.82 6.95 19.52
N LYS A 249 -6.35 7.29 18.34
CA LYS A 249 -7.02 8.57 18.14
C LYS A 249 -8.36 8.65 18.88
N LEU A 250 -9.09 7.53 19.00
CA LEU A 250 -10.29 7.46 19.83
C LEU A 250 -9.95 7.55 21.33
N GLU A 251 -8.85 6.92 21.75
CA GLU A 251 -8.33 6.98 23.12
C GLU A 251 -7.96 8.41 23.53
N ARG A 252 -7.28 9.16 22.67
CA ARG A 252 -6.94 10.57 22.91
C ARG A 252 -8.17 11.43 23.22
N GLU A 253 -9.33 11.05 22.71
CA GLU A 253 -10.60 11.73 22.98
C GLU A 253 -11.39 11.11 24.14
N GLY A 254 -10.85 10.08 24.80
CA GLY A 254 -11.50 9.37 25.91
C GLY A 254 -12.64 8.45 25.45
N LEU A 255 -12.60 7.99 24.20
CA LEU A 255 -13.65 7.14 23.60
C LEU A 255 -13.23 5.66 23.52
N GLU A 256 -12.10 5.28 24.10
CA GLU A 256 -11.56 3.91 24.09
C GLU A 256 -12.52 2.89 24.70
N PHE A 257 -13.33 3.30 25.66
CA PHE A 257 -14.30 2.40 26.29
C PHE A 257 -15.41 1.92 25.34
N LEU A 258 -15.59 2.54 24.17
CA LEU A 258 -16.52 2.12 23.13
C LEU A 258 -15.91 1.11 22.15
N VAL A 259 -14.62 0.81 22.28
CA VAL A 259 -13.84 0.06 21.30
C VAL A 259 -13.56 -1.35 21.83
N ALA A 260 -13.81 -2.36 20.99
CA ALA A 260 -13.41 -3.74 21.23
C ALA A 260 -12.36 -4.17 20.20
N GLN A 261 -11.13 -4.40 20.64
CA GLN A 261 -10.05 -4.92 19.80
C GLN A 261 -10.09 -6.46 19.78
N LEU A 262 -10.54 -7.06 18.67
CA LEU A 262 -10.79 -8.50 18.56
C LEU A 262 -9.98 -9.18 17.43
N GLY A 263 -8.99 -8.51 16.88
CA GLY A 263 -8.29 -8.90 15.65
C GLY A 263 -7.57 -10.24 15.67
N ASN A 264 -6.98 -10.65 16.80
CA ASN A 264 -6.36 -11.94 16.98
C ASN A 264 -6.80 -12.59 18.30
N SER A 265 -6.37 -13.82 18.56
CA SER A 265 -6.76 -14.56 19.79
C SER A 265 -6.18 -13.92 21.04
N GLU A 266 -5.00 -13.35 20.94
CA GLU A 266 -4.31 -12.66 22.04
C GLU A 266 -5.03 -11.35 22.38
N ASN A 267 -5.26 -10.48 21.40
CA ASN A 267 -6.01 -9.23 21.56
C ASN A 267 -7.40 -9.48 22.12
N LYS A 268 -8.08 -10.53 21.65
CA LYS A 268 -9.39 -10.95 22.17
C LYS A 268 -9.35 -11.36 23.62
N GLY A 269 -8.34 -12.15 24.00
CA GLY A 269 -8.10 -12.57 25.38
C GLY A 269 -7.75 -11.38 26.28
N GLU A 270 -6.92 -10.47 25.79
CA GLU A 270 -6.52 -9.25 26.49
C GLU A 270 -7.71 -8.30 26.70
N PHE A 271 -8.50 -8.08 25.63
CA PHE A 271 -9.72 -7.29 25.72
C PHE A 271 -10.68 -7.84 26.80
N ILE A 272 -10.93 -9.16 26.82
CA ILE A 272 -11.81 -9.78 27.82
C ILE A 272 -11.28 -9.58 29.24
N ARG A 273 -9.97 -9.64 29.46
CA ARG A 273 -9.34 -9.45 30.79
C ARG A 273 -9.37 -7.99 31.26
N LYS A 274 -9.25 -7.03 30.31
CA LYS A 274 -9.18 -5.59 30.60
C LYS A 274 -10.56 -4.90 30.78
N GLN A 275 -11.66 -5.62 30.58
CA GLN A 275 -12.99 -5.03 30.76
C GLN A 275 -13.19 -4.50 32.17
N ILE A 276 -13.78 -3.31 32.26
CA ILE A 276 -14.06 -2.59 33.51
C ILE A 276 -15.58 -2.55 33.70
N PRO A 277 -16.13 -2.90 34.92
CA PRO A 277 -17.57 -2.96 35.16
C PRO A 277 -18.24 -1.61 35.42
N TYR A 278 -17.56 -0.52 35.11
CA TYR A 278 -18.07 0.84 35.24
C TYR A 278 -17.71 1.69 34.02
N TYR A 279 -18.47 2.74 33.79
CA TYR A 279 -18.17 3.73 32.76
C TYR A 279 -17.20 4.79 33.29
N PRO A 280 -16.43 5.45 32.41
CA PRO A 280 -15.63 6.61 32.80
C PRO A 280 -16.53 7.73 33.30
N ASP A 281 -15.97 8.67 34.07
CA ASP A 281 -16.72 9.85 34.49
C ASP A 281 -16.97 10.79 33.31
N MET A 282 -18.24 10.87 32.91
CA MET A 282 -18.68 11.65 31.74
C MET A 282 -19.49 12.91 32.16
N LYS A 283 -19.47 13.30 33.46
CA LYS A 283 -20.23 14.49 33.92
C LYS A 283 -19.83 15.75 33.18
N SER A 284 -18.54 15.90 32.89
CA SER A 284 -18.01 17.04 32.11
C SER A 284 -18.48 17.08 30.68
N TRP A 285 -19.07 15.98 30.17
CA TRP A 285 -19.56 15.85 28.78
C TRP A 285 -21.03 16.31 28.65
N GLU A 286 -21.72 16.49 29.77
CA GLU A 286 -23.08 16.95 29.74
C GLU A 286 -23.14 18.45 29.38
N LEU A 287 -23.95 18.78 28.39
CA LEU A 287 -24.17 20.14 27.92
C LEU A 287 -25.46 20.67 28.55
N GLU A 288 -25.43 21.89 29.10
CA GLU A 288 -26.62 22.57 29.61
C GLU A 288 -27.58 22.90 28.46
N GLU A 289 -27.04 23.39 27.32
CA GLU A 289 -27.85 23.80 26.17
C GLU A 289 -27.37 23.12 24.87
N PRO A 290 -27.64 21.82 24.64
CA PRO A 290 -27.21 21.12 23.46
C PRO A 290 -27.73 21.70 22.13
N SER A 291 -28.91 22.36 22.16
CA SER A 291 -29.52 23.01 20.99
C SER A 291 -28.69 24.20 20.47
N VAL A 292 -28.08 24.97 21.39
CA VAL A 292 -27.20 26.10 21.03
C VAL A 292 -25.94 25.60 20.35
N ILE A 293 -25.28 24.58 20.92
CA ILE A 293 -24.07 23.99 20.34
C ILE A 293 -24.38 23.35 18.98
N LYS A 294 -25.53 22.69 18.83
CA LYS A 294 -25.99 22.14 17.57
C LYS A 294 -26.17 23.20 16.48
N ARG A 295 -26.78 24.34 16.84
CA ARG A 295 -26.92 25.46 15.90
C ARG A 295 -25.55 26.02 15.53
N LEU A 296 -24.65 26.24 16.50
CA LEU A 296 -23.30 26.73 16.28
C LEU A 296 -22.53 25.79 15.33
N ALA A 297 -22.54 24.48 15.56
CA ALA A 297 -21.89 23.50 14.67
C ALA A 297 -22.45 23.58 13.25
N LYS A 298 -23.76 23.78 13.08
CA LYS A 298 -24.39 23.91 11.76
C LYS A 298 -23.95 25.21 11.04
N GLU A 299 -23.95 26.33 11.75
CA GLU A 299 -23.53 27.63 11.22
C GLU A 299 -22.04 27.60 10.83
N LYS A 300 -21.20 27.04 11.71
CA LYS A 300 -19.77 26.90 11.42
C LYS A 300 -19.51 25.97 10.23
N LEU A 301 -20.25 24.87 10.10
CA LEU A 301 -20.13 23.99 8.94
C LEU A 301 -20.47 24.69 7.63
N GLN A 302 -21.47 25.57 7.60
CA GLN A 302 -21.81 26.36 6.43
C GLN A 302 -20.70 27.36 6.07
N ILE A 303 -20.18 28.08 7.05
CA ILE A 303 -19.06 29.04 6.87
C ILE A 303 -17.83 28.29 6.34
N VAL A 304 -17.40 27.24 7.03
CA VAL A 304 -16.21 26.44 6.68
C VAL A 304 -16.37 25.82 5.29
N SER A 305 -17.57 25.36 4.91
CA SER A 305 -17.80 24.80 3.58
C SER A 305 -17.60 25.81 2.46
N GLN A 306 -17.99 27.07 2.63
CA GLN A 306 -17.72 28.14 1.66
C GLN A 306 -16.23 28.48 1.58
N MET A 307 -15.53 28.44 2.74
CA MET A 307 -14.10 28.72 2.79
C MET A 307 -13.25 27.58 2.21
N PHE A 308 -13.74 26.36 2.13
CA PHE A 308 -13.00 25.26 1.49
C PHE A 308 -12.82 25.47 -0.01
N ASP A 309 -13.79 26.09 -0.69
CA ASP A 309 -13.66 26.43 -2.10
C ASP A 309 -12.56 27.48 -2.29
N ASP A 310 -12.54 28.52 -1.46
CA ASP A 310 -11.48 29.53 -1.45
C ASP A 310 -10.10 28.93 -1.11
N GLN A 311 -10.04 28.01 -0.17
CA GLN A 311 -8.79 27.31 0.20
C GLN A 311 -8.26 26.43 -0.94
N THR A 312 -9.15 25.74 -1.62
CA THR A 312 -8.82 24.93 -2.79
C THR A 312 -8.27 25.80 -3.92
N GLU A 313 -8.94 26.90 -4.19
CA GLU A 313 -8.50 27.85 -5.22
C GLU A 313 -7.15 28.50 -4.87
N LEU A 314 -6.95 28.89 -3.61
CA LEU A 314 -5.67 29.41 -3.11
C LEU A 314 -4.52 28.41 -3.35
N ALA A 315 -4.73 27.13 -3.05
CA ALA A 315 -3.72 26.10 -3.24
C ALA A 315 -3.39 25.88 -4.72
N LYS A 316 -4.41 25.85 -5.59
CA LYS A 316 -4.23 25.75 -7.04
C LYS A 316 -3.45 26.93 -7.60
N LEU A 317 -3.80 28.15 -7.21
CA LEU A 317 -3.09 29.35 -7.64
C LEU A 317 -1.65 29.37 -7.15
N LYS A 318 -1.36 28.89 -5.93
CA LYS A 318 0.03 28.75 -5.45
C LYS A 318 0.82 27.73 -6.27
N THR A 319 0.22 26.61 -6.62
CA THR A 319 0.86 25.61 -7.47
C THR A 319 1.15 26.19 -8.88
N GLU A 320 0.17 26.86 -9.47
CA GLU A 320 0.34 27.55 -10.76
C GLU A 320 1.41 28.63 -10.69
N TYR A 321 1.43 29.43 -9.62
CA TYR A 321 2.45 30.46 -9.40
C TYR A 321 3.86 29.86 -9.37
N ASN A 322 4.06 28.77 -8.61
CA ASN A 322 5.36 28.11 -8.51
C ASN A 322 5.80 27.50 -9.84
N ALA A 323 4.88 26.86 -10.56
CA ALA A 323 5.13 26.35 -11.91
C ALA A 323 5.53 27.46 -12.87
N LEU A 324 4.78 28.58 -12.86
CA LEU A 324 5.05 29.75 -13.70
C LEU A 324 6.44 30.34 -13.42
N ILE A 325 6.85 30.46 -12.15
CA ILE A 325 8.17 30.96 -11.77
C ILE A 325 9.28 30.02 -12.25
N THR A 326 9.07 28.71 -12.12
CA THR A 326 10.02 27.68 -12.58
C THR A 326 10.17 27.74 -14.10
N GLU A 327 9.07 27.80 -14.84
CA GLU A 327 9.04 27.88 -16.29
C GLU A 327 9.69 29.16 -16.80
N LYS A 328 9.41 30.31 -16.15
CA LYS A 328 10.07 31.57 -16.45
C LYS A 328 11.58 31.49 -16.26
N LYS A 329 12.07 30.95 -15.14
CA LYS A 329 13.51 30.76 -14.91
C LYS A 329 14.15 29.90 -15.99
N TYR A 330 13.47 28.84 -16.42
CA TYR A 330 13.93 27.98 -17.48
C TYR A 330 14.02 28.73 -18.79
N ASN A 331 12.97 29.49 -19.14
CA ASN A 331 12.95 30.33 -20.34
C ASN A 331 14.05 31.40 -20.34
N ASP A 332 14.29 32.08 -19.22
CA ASP A 332 15.32 33.10 -19.05
C ASP A 332 16.74 32.53 -19.24
N GLN A 333 17.00 31.25 -18.92
CA GLN A 333 18.31 30.62 -19.15
C GLN A 333 18.61 30.36 -20.65
N PHE A 334 17.59 30.13 -21.45
CA PHE A 334 17.74 29.80 -22.88
C PHE A 334 17.52 30.99 -23.83
N ASN A 335 16.79 32.02 -23.39
CA ASN A 335 16.54 33.23 -24.20
C ASN A 335 17.61 34.32 -23.97
N ILE A 336 18.77 34.16 -24.63
CA ILE A 336 19.91 35.10 -24.57
C ILE A 336 19.64 36.40 -25.38
N ARG A 337 18.51 36.52 -26.08
CA ARG A 337 18.23 37.73 -26.89
C ARG A 337 17.80 38.89 -26.01
N THR A 338 18.48 40.04 -26.20
CA THR A 338 18.08 41.35 -25.61
C THR A 338 16.65 41.65 -26.01
N ILE A 339 15.73 41.48 -25.04
CA ILE A 339 14.30 41.72 -25.25
C ILE A 339 14.09 43.24 -25.38
N GLN A 340 13.53 43.68 -26.51
CA GLN A 340 13.02 45.05 -26.62
C GLN A 340 11.88 45.22 -25.59
N ASP A 341 11.86 46.39 -24.93
CA ASP A 341 10.83 46.70 -23.93
C ASP A 341 9.42 46.45 -24.45
N GLY A 342 8.68 45.55 -23.81
CA GLY A 342 7.26 45.26 -24.07
C GLY A 342 6.30 46.09 -23.21
N ASP A 343 6.70 47.26 -22.77
CA ASP A 343 5.98 48.09 -21.78
C ASP A 343 4.49 48.32 -22.08
N TRP A 344 4.13 48.46 -23.37
CA TRP A 344 2.72 48.63 -23.77
C TRP A 344 1.85 47.36 -23.57
N LEU A 345 2.47 46.21 -23.39
CA LEU A 345 1.79 44.91 -23.15
C LEU A 345 1.61 44.60 -21.66
N LYS A 346 2.36 45.28 -20.77
CA LYS A 346 2.39 44.94 -19.32
C LYS A 346 1.03 44.96 -18.63
N ASN A 347 0.06 45.71 -19.10
CA ASN A 347 -1.29 45.80 -18.51
C ASN A 347 -2.35 45.05 -19.34
N LYS A 348 -1.94 44.15 -20.24
CA LYS A 348 -2.87 43.37 -21.05
C LYS A 348 -3.18 42.03 -20.39
N PRO A 349 -4.43 41.52 -20.52
CA PRO A 349 -4.80 40.23 -19.93
C PRO A 349 -3.91 39.10 -20.46
N SER A 350 -3.39 38.27 -19.56
CA SER A 350 -2.53 37.13 -19.88
C SER A 350 -3.17 36.19 -20.92
N VAL A 351 -4.48 35.95 -20.82
CA VAL A 351 -5.25 35.15 -21.79
C VAL A 351 -5.11 35.67 -23.23
N LYS A 352 -5.10 37.01 -23.44
CA LYS A 352 -4.96 37.60 -24.77
C LYS A 352 -3.53 37.51 -25.31
N LEU A 353 -2.56 37.62 -24.43
CA LEU A 353 -1.16 37.42 -24.76
C LEU A 353 -0.89 35.96 -25.17
N MET A 354 -1.41 35.00 -24.43
CA MET A 354 -1.30 33.56 -24.73
C MET A 354 -2.04 33.19 -26.04
N GLU A 355 -3.24 33.75 -26.29
CA GLU A 355 -3.97 33.54 -27.53
C GLU A 355 -3.15 33.96 -28.75
N LEU A 356 -2.52 35.17 -28.69
CA LEU A 356 -1.68 35.65 -29.77
C LEU A 356 -0.39 34.86 -29.90
N LEU A 357 0.26 34.53 -28.78
CA LEU A 357 1.47 33.70 -28.72
C LEU A 357 1.29 32.39 -29.46
N ASN A 358 0.27 31.63 -29.11
CA ASN A 358 -0.04 30.35 -29.75
C ASN A 358 -0.27 30.48 -31.26
N ILE A 359 -0.97 31.55 -31.70
CA ILE A 359 -1.18 31.78 -33.12
C ILE A 359 0.14 32.11 -33.82
N CYS A 360 1.00 32.95 -33.20
CA CYS A 360 2.30 33.30 -33.75
C CYS A 360 3.23 32.10 -33.87
N GLN A 361 3.27 31.23 -32.87
CA GLN A 361 4.06 29.99 -32.89
C GLN A 361 3.61 29.07 -34.01
N LEU A 362 2.30 28.85 -34.16
CA LEU A 362 1.74 28.07 -35.28
C LEU A 362 2.06 28.65 -36.65
N MET A 363 2.08 30.00 -36.76
CA MET A 363 2.47 30.66 -38.01
C MET A 363 3.94 30.45 -38.37
N VAL A 364 4.83 30.45 -37.37
CA VAL A 364 6.27 30.16 -37.59
C VAL A 364 6.44 28.70 -38.00
N GLU A 365 5.83 27.77 -37.32
CA GLU A 365 5.88 26.33 -37.68
C GLU A 365 5.40 26.05 -39.09
N GLN A 366 4.33 26.71 -39.51
CA GLN A 366 3.78 26.59 -40.88
C GLN A 366 4.48 27.47 -41.91
N SER A 367 5.54 28.19 -41.53
CA SER A 367 6.21 29.16 -42.39
C SER A 367 5.27 30.21 -43.01
N LYS A 368 4.17 30.56 -42.33
CA LYS A 368 3.16 31.53 -42.75
C LYS A 368 3.46 32.92 -42.21
N LYS A 369 3.29 33.95 -43.06
CA LYS A 369 3.41 35.37 -42.62
C LYS A 369 2.05 35.89 -42.16
N PRO A 370 1.98 36.73 -41.09
CA PRO A 370 0.75 37.34 -40.61
C PRO A 370 0.11 38.20 -41.70
N SER A 371 -1.21 38.06 -41.94
CA SER A 371 -1.94 38.89 -42.85
C SER A 371 -2.10 40.32 -42.31
N LEU A 372 -2.35 41.30 -43.19
CA LEU A 372 -2.51 42.70 -42.81
C LEU A 372 -3.71 42.89 -41.88
N TRP A 373 -4.82 42.20 -42.14
CA TRP A 373 -6.02 42.21 -41.31
C TRP A 373 -5.79 41.61 -39.94
N PHE A 374 -5.06 40.55 -39.87
CA PHE A 374 -4.66 39.93 -38.60
C PHE A 374 -3.80 40.88 -37.77
N SER A 375 -2.79 41.45 -38.37
CA SER A 375 -1.90 42.40 -37.69
C SER A 375 -2.63 43.67 -37.21
N LEU A 376 -3.58 44.20 -37.98
CA LEU A 376 -4.44 45.31 -37.57
C LEU A 376 -5.38 44.94 -36.41
N LYS A 377 -6.01 43.77 -36.46
CA LYS A 377 -6.88 43.28 -35.37
C LYS A 377 -6.13 43.25 -34.06
N TRP A 378 -4.97 42.62 -34.04
CA TRP A 378 -4.19 42.48 -32.82
C TRP A 378 -3.55 43.77 -32.35
N SER A 379 -3.20 44.68 -33.27
CA SER A 379 -2.73 46.01 -32.91
C SER A 379 -3.81 46.85 -32.27
N PHE A 380 -5.06 46.68 -32.65
CA PHE A 380 -6.19 47.33 -31.97
C PHE A 380 -6.42 46.78 -30.55
N ILE A 381 -6.22 45.46 -30.37
CA ILE A 381 -6.41 44.79 -29.06
C ILE A 381 -5.26 45.09 -28.09
N LEU A 382 -4.00 44.99 -28.56
CA LEU A 382 -2.82 45.02 -27.73
C LEU A 382 -2.06 46.34 -27.79
N GLY A 383 -2.24 47.14 -28.85
CA GLY A 383 -1.57 48.42 -29.06
C GLY A 383 -0.82 48.48 -30.38
N PHE A 384 -0.66 49.69 -30.91
CA PHE A 384 -0.06 49.95 -32.25
C PHE A 384 1.36 49.40 -32.46
N PRO A 385 2.29 49.36 -31.48
CA PRO A 385 3.60 48.76 -31.67
C PRO A 385 3.55 47.30 -32.15
N THR A 386 2.50 46.57 -31.81
CA THR A 386 2.25 45.17 -32.21
C THR A 386 2.24 45.00 -33.74
N LEU A 387 1.72 45.99 -34.48
CA LEU A 387 1.65 45.94 -35.93
C LEU A 387 3.05 45.86 -36.59
N SER A 388 3.98 46.65 -36.07
CA SER A 388 5.35 46.70 -36.61
C SER A 388 6.09 45.38 -36.33
N LEU A 389 5.97 44.86 -35.14
CA LEU A 389 6.68 43.66 -34.70
C LEU A 389 6.12 42.38 -35.37
N LEU A 390 4.81 42.24 -35.49
CA LEU A 390 4.20 41.11 -36.20
C LEU A 390 4.68 41.03 -37.68
N ARG A 391 5.01 42.14 -38.31
CA ARG A 391 5.40 42.18 -39.72
C ARG A 391 6.89 42.17 -39.95
N LYS A 392 7.70 42.69 -39.02
CA LYS A 392 9.15 42.86 -39.19
C LYS A 392 9.95 41.71 -38.57
N ASP A 393 9.60 41.30 -37.38
CA ASP A 393 10.31 40.28 -36.63
C ASP A 393 9.33 39.46 -35.77
N LEU A 394 8.71 38.44 -36.38
CA LEU A 394 7.77 37.58 -35.72
C LEU A 394 8.43 36.72 -34.61
N SER A 395 9.66 36.26 -34.82
CA SER A 395 10.40 35.47 -33.85
C SER A 395 10.83 36.30 -32.64
N GLY A 396 11.29 37.54 -32.85
CA GLY A 396 11.59 38.47 -31.75
C GLY A 396 10.32 38.83 -30.96
N PHE A 397 9.19 39.00 -31.67
CA PHE A 397 7.91 39.34 -31.03
C PHE A 397 7.36 38.18 -30.19
N ILE A 398 7.55 36.91 -30.61
CA ILE A 398 7.22 35.74 -29.79
C ILE A 398 7.96 35.81 -28.46
N ALA A 399 9.25 36.10 -28.44
CA ALA A 399 10.02 36.22 -27.21
C ALA A 399 9.51 37.34 -26.29
N VAL A 400 9.11 38.49 -26.88
CA VAL A 400 8.48 39.60 -26.12
C VAL A 400 7.12 39.17 -25.54
N LEU A 401 6.29 38.45 -26.30
CA LEU A 401 5.00 37.97 -25.86
C LEU A 401 5.15 36.95 -24.74
N GLU A 402 6.08 35.99 -24.84
CA GLU A 402 6.36 35.01 -23.82
C GLU A 402 6.75 35.67 -22.49
N ASN A 403 7.75 36.54 -22.54
CA ASN A 403 8.19 37.21 -21.30
C ASN A 403 7.08 38.08 -20.69
N THR A 404 6.33 38.82 -21.52
CA THR A 404 5.23 39.67 -21.05
C THR A 404 4.07 38.84 -20.51
N TYR A 405 3.79 37.68 -21.10
CA TYR A 405 2.81 36.72 -20.59
C TYR A 405 3.16 36.28 -19.18
N TYR A 406 4.40 35.81 -18.94
CA TYR A 406 4.83 35.41 -17.61
C TYR A 406 4.64 36.51 -16.56
N GLU A 407 5.01 37.75 -16.88
CA GLU A 407 4.83 38.89 -15.97
C GLU A 407 3.36 39.25 -15.75
N ALA A 408 2.54 39.24 -16.80
CA ALA A 408 1.11 39.53 -16.71
C ALA A 408 0.38 38.47 -15.88
N ARG A 409 0.65 37.17 -16.20
CA ARG A 409 0.03 36.04 -15.47
C ARG A 409 0.44 36.00 -14.01
N LYS A 410 1.72 36.25 -13.73
CA LYS A 410 2.25 36.38 -12.37
C LYS A 410 1.49 37.44 -11.58
N SER A 411 1.34 38.65 -12.16
CA SER A 411 0.63 39.78 -11.52
C SER A 411 -0.86 39.47 -11.29
N GLU A 412 -1.52 38.77 -12.22
CA GLU A 412 -2.91 38.33 -12.06
C GLU A 412 -3.03 37.33 -10.88
N ILE A 413 -2.18 36.29 -10.87
CA ILE A 413 -2.17 35.28 -9.79
C ILE A 413 -1.88 35.96 -8.44
N GLU A 414 -0.91 36.89 -8.36
CA GLU A 414 -0.60 37.58 -7.12
C GLU A 414 -1.81 38.38 -6.59
N LYS A 415 -2.57 39.06 -7.45
CA LYS A 415 -3.81 39.77 -7.08
C LYS A 415 -4.88 38.81 -6.57
N ASP A 416 -5.06 37.70 -7.27
CA ASP A 416 -6.07 36.67 -6.86
C ASP A 416 -5.67 36.02 -5.54
N LEU A 417 -4.38 35.69 -5.35
CA LEU A 417 -3.83 35.19 -4.10
C LEU A 417 -4.08 36.16 -2.93
N ASP A 418 -3.79 37.45 -3.13
CA ASP A 418 -4.03 38.48 -2.10
C ASP A 418 -5.52 38.61 -1.77
N ALA A 419 -6.40 38.60 -2.77
CA ALA A 419 -7.83 38.71 -2.57
C ALA A 419 -8.39 37.53 -1.80
N ILE A 420 -7.99 36.27 -2.17
CA ILE A 420 -8.43 35.06 -1.48
C ILE A 420 -7.83 34.98 -0.08
N THR A 421 -6.55 35.28 0.07
CA THR A 421 -5.87 35.30 1.37
C THR A 421 -6.54 36.27 2.33
N THR A 422 -6.91 37.47 1.87
CA THR A 422 -7.63 38.46 2.65
C THR A 422 -9.01 37.96 3.09
N ARG A 423 -9.77 37.29 2.20
CA ARG A 423 -11.08 36.70 2.56
C ARG A 423 -10.92 35.58 3.61
N LEU A 424 -9.95 34.68 3.44
CA LEU A 424 -9.68 33.59 4.38
C LEU A 424 -9.22 34.11 5.75
N HIS A 425 -8.38 35.15 5.76
CA HIS A 425 -7.91 35.79 6.98
C HIS A 425 -9.04 36.53 7.72
N TYR A 426 -9.87 37.29 7.00
CA TYR A 426 -11.03 37.98 7.56
C TYR A 426 -12.00 37.02 8.23
N ASN A 427 -12.29 35.89 7.61
CA ASN A 427 -13.18 34.86 8.13
C ASN A 427 -12.52 33.90 9.14
N ASN A 428 -11.21 34.00 9.34
CA ASN A 428 -10.41 33.18 10.26
C ASN A 428 -10.73 31.69 10.12
N LEU A 429 -10.38 31.10 8.96
CA LEU A 429 -10.67 29.70 8.64
C LEU A 429 -10.20 28.73 9.72
N GLU A 430 -8.99 28.90 10.23
CA GLU A 430 -8.41 28.00 11.23
C GLU A 430 -9.25 27.99 12.53
N SER A 431 -9.63 29.17 13.03
CA SER A 431 -10.52 29.29 14.18
C SER A 431 -11.90 28.67 13.89
N SER A 432 -12.46 28.93 12.69
CA SER A 432 -13.78 28.40 12.32
C SER A 432 -13.79 26.87 12.23
N VAL A 433 -12.73 26.25 11.68
CA VAL A 433 -12.54 24.80 11.65
C VAL A 433 -12.39 24.24 13.07
N LYS A 434 -11.61 24.92 13.93
CA LYS A 434 -11.41 24.52 15.32
C LYS A 434 -12.72 24.60 16.12
N GLU A 435 -13.52 25.65 15.93
CA GLU A 435 -14.83 25.79 16.56
C GLU A 435 -15.82 24.74 16.06
N LEU A 436 -15.85 24.42 14.77
CA LEU A 436 -16.63 23.33 14.19
C LEU A 436 -16.23 21.99 14.82
N THR A 437 -14.93 21.72 14.90
CA THR A 437 -14.37 20.49 15.49
C THR A 437 -14.78 20.37 16.96
N ASN A 438 -14.55 21.42 17.75
CA ASN A 438 -14.87 21.42 19.17
C ASN A 438 -16.37 21.26 19.42
N SER A 439 -17.23 22.00 18.72
CA SER A 439 -18.68 21.88 18.87
C SER A 439 -19.20 20.50 18.44
N SER A 440 -18.63 19.92 17.37
CA SER A 440 -18.94 18.56 16.94
C SER A 440 -18.52 17.50 17.96
N LEU A 441 -17.34 17.66 18.57
CA LEU A 441 -16.82 16.77 19.60
C LEU A 441 -17.65 16.85 20.89
N GLN A 442 -18.02 18.07 21.31
CA GLN A 442 -18.90 18.28 22.47
C GLN A 442 -20.25 17.60 22.28
N LEU A 443 -20.86 17.72 21.09
CA LEU A 443 -22.14 17.08 20.79
C LEU A 443 -22.00 15.55 20.77
N LEU A 444 -20.93 15.02 20.21
CA LEU A 444 -20.65 13.59 20.22
C LEU A 444 -20.52 13.08 21.67
N LYS A 445 -19.67 13.72 22.48
CA LYS A 445 -19.45 13.36 23.89
C LYS A 445 -20.75 13.49 24.73
N HIS A 446 -21.52 14.54 24.51
CA HIS A 446 -22.83 14.69 25.17
C HIS A 446 -23.80 13.56 24.82
N GLN A 447 -23.90 13.19 23.56
CA GLN A 447 -24.81 12.10 23.15
C GLN A 447 -24.35 10.75 23.71
N ILE A 448 -23.04 10.50 23.77
CA ILE A 448 -22.45 9.32 24.38
C ILE A 448 -22.73 9.31 25.90
N ALA A 449 -22.47 10.41 26.60
CA ALA A 449 -22.79 10.54 28.04
C ALA A 449 -24.26 10.23 28.32
N LYS A 450 -25.18 10.81 27.54
CA LYS A 450 -26.62 10.57 27.68
C LYS A 450 -27.00 9.09 27.51
N ARG A 451 -26.29 8.36 26.64
CA ARG A 451 -26.54 6.93 26.37
C ARG A 451 -26.06 6.04 27.50
N TYR A 452 -24.94 6.37 28.13
CA TYR A 452 -24.25 5.53 29.09
C TYR A 452 -24.34 6.01 30.55
N VAL A 453 -25.13 7.05 30.85
CA VAL A 453 -25.34 7.55 32.20
C VAL A 453 -26.14 6.53 33.04
N GLY A 454 -25.65 6.23 34.23
CA GLY A 454 -26.45 5.71 35.32
C GLY A 454 -26.58 4.21 35.46
N GLY A 455 -25.66 3.40 34.97
CA GLY A 455 -25.71 1.96 35.09
C GLY A 455 -24.37 1.27 35.35
N ASN A 456 -24.42 0.03 35.84
CA ASN A 456 -23.25 -0.87 35.84
C ASN A 456 -23.00 -1.34 34.42
N ARG A 457 -21.77 -1.22 33.97
CA ARG A 457 -21.35 -1.70 32.67
C ARG A 457 -21.33 -3.23 32.66
N SER A 458 -21.89 -3.82 31.59
CA SER A 458 -21.88 -5.27 31.43
C SER A 458 -20.48 -5.78 31.08
N VAL A 459 -20.02 -6.83 31.75
CA VAL A 459 -18.78 -7.54 31.45
C VAL A 459 -19.13 -8.82 30.69
N PHE A 460 -18.33 -9.16 29.69
CA PHE A 460 -18.59 -10.25 28.76
C PHE A 460 -17.47 -11.29 28.79
N THR A 461 -17.83 -12.55 28.62
CA THR A 461 -16.90 -13.65 28.36
C THR A 461 -16.75 -13.89 26.87
N ILE A 462 -15.74 -14.66 26.45
CA ILE A 462 -15.57 -15.08 25.05
C ILE A 462 -16.83 -15.73 24.47
N LYS A 463 -17.56 -16.52 25.29
CA LYS A 463 -18.83 -17.15 24.88
C LYS A 463 -19.94 -16.11 24.66
N ASP A 464 -19.96 -15.06 25.46
CA ASP A 464 -20.98 -14.01 25.37
C ASP A 464 -20.87 -13.20 24.09
N LEU A 465 -19.68 -13.01 23.54
CA LEU A 465 -19.48 -12.37 22.24
C LEU A 465 -20.33 -13.04 21.14
N ARG A 466 -20.53 -14.34 21.27
CA ARG A 466 -21.30 -15.12 20.31
C ARG A 466 -22.78 -15.21 20.69
N LEU A 467 -23.09 -15.42 21.97
CA LEU A 467 -24.46 -15.65 22.45
C LEU A 467 -25.23 -14.36 22.73
N LYS A 468 -24.53 -13.28 23.06
CA LYS A 468 -25.11 -11.97 23.44
C LYS A 468 -24.59 -10.84 22.57
N ALA A 469 -24.34 -11.11 21.27
CA ALA A 469 -23.73 -10.16 20.34
C ALA A 469 -24.42 -8.78 20.35
N GLN A 470 -25.75 -8.75 20.33
CA GLN A 470 -26.51 -7.49 20.34
C GLN A 470 -26.33 -6.69 21.65
N LYS A 471 -26.22 -7.37 22.80
CA LYS A 471 -25.96 -6.71 24.08
C LYS A 471 -24.51 -6.22 24.15
N PHE A 472 -23.58 -7.01 23.63
CA PHE A 472 -22.17 -6.66 23.54
C PHE A 472 -21.96 -5.39 22.71
N LEU A 473 -22.57 -5.31 21.52
CA LEU A 473 -22.42 -4.16 20.62
C LEU A 473 -23.14 -2.89 21.09
N LYS A 474 -24.06 -2.99 22.04
CA LYS A 474 -24.57 -1.82 22.75
C LYS A 474 -23.54 -1.19 23.68
N GLU A 475 -22.67 -2.01 24.28
CA GLU A 475 -21.58 -1.55 25.16
C GLU A 475 -20.32 -1.16 24.38
N TYR A 476 -20.03 -1.90 23.30
CA TYR A 476 -18.86 -1.75 22.45
C TYR A 476 -19.28 -1.64 20.98
N PRO A 477 -19.81 -0.49 20.56
CA PRO A 477 -20.34 -0.30 19.20
C PRO A 477 -19.25 -0.35 18.11
N ILE A 478 -17.98 -0.17 18.47
CA ILE A 478 -16.84 -0.20 17.55
C ILE A 478 -16.06 -1.48 17.79
N VAL A 479 -15.97 -2.33 16.76
CA VAL A 479 -15.14 -3.53 16.77
C VAL A 479 -13.99 -3.36 15.79
N LEU A 480 -12.77 -3.51 16.27
CA LEU A 480 -11.54 -3.45 15.48
C LEU A 480 -11.03 -4.87 15.25
N SER A 481 -10.75 -5.23 13.99
CA SER A 481 -10.37 -6.58 13.60
C SER A 481 -9.42 -6.61 12.40
N SER A 482 -8.78 -7.78 12.20
CA SER A 482 -8.22 -8.10 10.90
C SER A 482 -9.31 -8.58 9.94
N THR A 483 -9.10 -8.40 8.63
CA THR A 483 -10.04 -8.84 7.59
C THR A 483 -10.30 -10.34 7.66
N TYR A 484 -9.30 -11.17 8.00
CA TYR A 484 -9.38 -12.63 8.09
C TYR A 484 -10.34 -13.13 9.16
N LYS A 485 -10.53 -12.38 10.25
CA LYS A 485 -11.38 -12.74 11.39
C LYS A 485 -12.67 -11.94 11.48
N SER A 486 -12.98 -11.15 10.46
CA SER A 486 -14.12 -10.23 10.43
C SER A 486 -15.44 -10.90 10.85
N ASN A 487 -15.76 -12.08 10.34
CA ASN A 487 -17.00 -12.80 10.62
C ASN A 487 -16.96 -13.79 11.79
N THR A 488 -15.79 -13.97 12.44
CA THR A 488 -15.62 -14.91 13.55
C THR A 488 -15.49 -14.23 14.93
N ASN A 489 -15.42 -12.90 14.94
CA ASN A 489 -15.24 -12.14 16.19
C ASN A 489 -16.50 -12.11 17.05
N ILE A 490 -17.66 -12.01 16.42
CA ILE A 490 -18.97 -12.01 17.03
C ILE A 490 -19.76 -13.17 16.42
N GLY A 491 -20.91 -13.52 16.99
CA GLY A 491 -21.71 -14.62 16.48
C GLY A 491 -22.04 -14.46 14.98
N PRO A 492 -22.03 -15.54 14.18
CA PRO A 492 -22.23 -15.48 12.73
C PRO A 492 -23.64 -14.99 12.35
N ASP A 493 -24.58 -15.00 13.29
CA ASP A 493 -25.95 -14.53 13.08
C ASP A 493 -26.09 -13.01 13.18
N TYR A 494 -25.05 -12.29 13.64
CA TYR A 494 -25.07 -10.84 13.73
C TYR A 494 -24.46 -10.19 12.51
N VAL A 495 -25.11 -9.15 12.01
CA VAL A 495 -24.63 -8.29 10.93
C VAL A 495 -24.47 -6.89 11.47
N PHE A 496 -23.28 -6.32 11.30
CA PHE A 496 -23.00 -4.94 11.64
C PHE A 496 -23.81 -3.98 10.75
N ASP A 497 -24.09 -2.80 11.24
CA ASP A 497 -24.65 -1.75 10.39
C ASP A 497 -23.63 -1.33 9.32
N TYR A 498 -22.35 -1.17 9.71
CA TYR A 498 -21.29 -0.75 8.80
C TYR A 498 -20.02 -1.59 8.96
N VAL A 499 -19.36 -1.89 7.83
CA VAL A 499 -17.95 -2.29 7.78
C VAL A 499 -17.14 -1.18 7.13
N ILE A 500 -16.05 -0.78 7.79
CA ILE A 500 -15.06 0.16 7.26
C ILE A 500 -13.78 -0.62 7.02
N MET A 501 -13.34 -0.66 5.76
CA MET A 501 -12.16 -1.41 5.34
C MET A 501 -11.05 -0.41 5.03
N ASP A 502 -10.01 -0.39 5.86
CA ASP A 502 -8.86 0.50 5.63
C ASP A 502 -7.71 -0.25 4.94
N GLU A 503 -6.92 0.47 4.15
CA GLU A 503 -5.85 -0.05 3.30
C GLU A 503 -6.34 -1.17 2.35
N ALA A 504 -7.50 -0.95 1.73
CA ALA A 504 -8.18 -1.95 0.90
C ALA A 504 -7.38 -2.38 -0.36
N SER A 505 -6.39 -1.61 -0.79
CA SER A 505 -5.43 -1.98 -1.84
C SER A 505 -4.55 -3.17 -1.45
N GLN A 506 -4.30 -3.38 -0.13
CA GLN A 506 -3.51 -4.49 0.39
C GLN A 506 -4.36 -5.72 0.76
N ILE A 507 -5.67 -5.63 0.62
CA ILE A 507 -6.58 -6.74 0.91
C ILE A 507 -6.73 -7.59 -0.35
N ASP A 508 -6.63 -8.91 -0.21
CA ASP A 508 -6.94 -9.84 -1.29
C ASP A 508 -8.47 -10.02 -1.47
N ILE A 509 -8.88 -10.44 -2.65
CA ILE A 509 -10.30 -10.52 -3.02
C ILE A 509 -11.10 -11.44 -2.10
N LYS A 510 -10.54 -12.59 -1.71
CA LYS A 510 -11.24 -13.57 -0.85
C LYS A 510 -11.48 -13.06 0.56
N THR A 511 -10.51 -12.35 1.15
CA THR A 511 -10.67 -11.79 2.50
C THR A 511 -11.56 -10.54 2.50
N GLY A 512 -11.47 -9.71 1.46
CA GLY A 512 -12.36 -8.57 1.29
C GLY A 512 -13.82 -8.98 1.10
N ALA A 513 -14.09 -9.99 0.29
CA ALA A 513 -15.43 -10.56 0.12
C ALA A 513 -16.00 -11.13 1.45
N LEU A 514 -15.15 -11.78 2.27
CA LEU A 514 -15.54 -12.24 3.60
C LEU A 514 -16.01 -11.06 4.47
N ALA A 515 -15.26 -9.95 4.49
CA ALA A 515 -15.61 -8.78 5.28
C ALA A 515 -16.91 -8.10 4.79
N LEU A 516 -17.17 -8.07 3.48
CA LEU A 516 -18.43 -7.56 2.92
C LEU A 516 -19.67 -8.32 3.39
N SER A 517 -19.52 -9.59 3.79
CA SER A 517 -20.64 -10.39 4.32
C SER A 517 -21.06 -9.98 5.73
N CYS A 518 -20.21 -9.21 6.44
CA CYS A 518 -20.37 -8.94 7.87
C CYS A 518 -21.27 -7.74 8.17
N ALA A 519 -21.60 -6.90 7.18
CA ALA A 519 -22.32 -5.65 7.42
C ALA A 519 -23.39 -5.36 6.35
N MET A 520 -24.31 -4.46 6.71
CA MET A 520 -25.35 -3.97 5.80
C MET A 520 -24.83 -2.90 4.85
N ASN A 521 -23.81 -2.16 5.26
CA ASN A 521 -23.20 -1.08 4.49
C ASN A 521 -21.67 -1.24 4.54
N ALA A 522 -20.97 -0.79 3.49
CA ALA A 522 -19.52 -0.86 3.39
C ALA A 522 -18.90 0.48 2.99
N VAL A 523 -17.85 0.85 3.72
CA VAL A 523 -16.96 1.96 3.37
C VAL A 523 -15.60 1.36 3.06
N ILE A 524 -15.18 1.47 1.80
CA ILE A 524 -13.95 0.86 1.29
C ILE A 524 -12.93 1.97 1.10
N VAL A 525 -11.90 1.98 1.94
CA VAL A 525 -10.87 3.03 1.97
C VAL A 525 -9.54 2.44 1.52
N GLY A 526 -8.88 3.08 0.57
CA GLY A 526 -7.57 2.64 0.09
C GLY A 526 -7.05 3.58 -0.98
N ASP A 527 -6.03 3.14 -1.70
CA ASP A 527 -5.46 3.87 -2.82
C ASP A 527 -4.96 2.86 -3.86
N ASP A 528 -5.54 2.87 -5.05
CA ASP A 528 -5.18 1.95 -6.13
C ASP A 528 -3.83 2.29 -6.79
N LYS A 529 -3.28 3.46 -6.49
CA LYS A 529 -1.94 3.92 -6.89
C LYS A 529 -0.86 3.64 -5.84
N GLN A 530 -1.20 2.96 -4.74
CA GLN A 530 -0.25 2.43 -3.77
C GLN A 530 -0.05 0.93 -3.93
N LEU A 531 0.90 0.37 -3.16
CA LEU A 531 1.24 -1.05 -3.24
C LEU A 531 0.01 -1.93 -3.06
N PRO A 532 -0.27 -2.86 -4.00
CA PRO A 532 -1.32 -3.86 -3.87
C PRO A 532 -0.91 -4.97 -2.88
N ASN A 533 -1.82 -5.89 -2.62
CA ASN A 533 -1.48 -7.15 -1.96
C ASN A 533 -0.41 -7.92 -2.77
N VAL A 534 0.58 -8.44 -2.08
CA VAL A 534 1.67 -9.20 -2.70
C VAL A 534 1.24 -10.64 -2.93
N VAL A 535 1.39 -11.12 -4.16
CA VAL A 535 1.14 -12.51 -4.56
C VAL A 535 2.48 -13.13 -4.96
N SER A 536 2.88 -14.23 -4.32
CA SER A 536 4.09 -14.95 -4.69
C SER A 536 3.92 -15.68 -6.05
N GLN A 537 5.04 -16.02 -6.71
CA GLN A 537 4.96 -16.74 -7.99
C GLN A 537 4.28 -18.12 -7.87
N GLU A 538 4.50 -18.81 -6.76
CA GLU A 538 3.85 -20.09 -6.47
C GLU A 538 2.33 -19.93 -6.27
N GLU A 539 1.93 -18.93 -5.50
CA GLU A 539 0.51 -18.59 -5.32
C GLU A 539 -0.14 -18.17 -6.65
N ALA A 540 0.55 -17.38 -7.49
CA ALA A 540 0.03 -16.95 -8.78
C ALA A 540 -0.32 -18.11 -9.70
N LEU A 541 0.50 -19.17 -9.72
CA LEU A 541 0.22 -20.37 -10.49
C LEU A 541 -1.06 -21.08 -10.00
N ALA A 542 -1.20 -21.24 -8.69
CA ALA A 542 -2.38 -21.86 -8.10
C ALA A 542 -3.65 -21.01 -8.33
N LEU A 543 -3.57 -19.69 -8.14
CA LEU A 543 -4.66 -18.75 -8.37
C LEU A 543 -5.15 -18.77 -9.81
N ASN A 544 -4.23 -18.76 -10.79
CA ASN A 544 -4.56 -18.84 -12.22
C ASN A 544 -5.22 -20.17 -12.59
N ALA A 545 -4.77 -21.28 -12.04
CA ALA A 545 -5.38 -22.60 -12.26
C ALA A 545 -6.83 -22.67 -11.75
N ILE A 546 -7.07 -22.11 -10.56
CA ILE A 546 -8.43 -22.04 -9.99
C ILE A 546 -9.31 -21.12 -10.84
N GLN A 547 -8.81 -19.94 -11.26
CA GLN A 547 -9.56 -19.01 -12.11
C GLN A 547 -9.97 -19.66 -13.45
N ALA A 548 -9.05 -20.36 -14.10
CA ALA A 548 -9.32 -21.07 -15.37
C ALA A 548 -10.42 -22.14 -15.19
N THR A 549 -10.45 -22.82 -14.03
CA THR A 549 -11.45 -23.84 -13.75
C THR A 549 -12.85 -23.27 -13.62
N TYR A 550 -12.99 -22.14 -12.91
CA TYR A 550 -14.32 -21.52 -12.63
C TYR A 550 -14.76 -20.52 -13.72
N LYS A 551 -13.87 -20.12 -14.62
CA LYS A 551 -14.13 -19.17 -15.73
C LYS A 551 -14.81 -17.88 -15.26
N VAL A 552 -14.37 -17.35 -14.14
CA VAL A 552 -14.92 -16.09 -13.60
C VAL A 552 -14.44 -14.88 -14.39
N ASP A 553 -15.19 -13.80 -14.31
CA ASP A 553 -14.85 -12.51 -14.92
C ASP A 553 -13.49 -12.02 -14.43
N ASN A 554 -12.76 -11.33 -15.30
CA ASN A 554 -11.40 -10.85 -15.00
C ASN A 554 -11.35 -9.86 -13.83
N ARG A 555 -12.44 -9.18 -13.53
CA ARG A 555 -12.60 -8.32 -12.35
C ARG A 555 -12.38 -9.04 -11.01
N TYR A 556 -12.45 -10.36 -10.99
CA TYR A 556 -12.18 -11.22 -9.83
C TYR A 556 -10.83 -11.91 -9.90
N ASN A 557 -9.94 -11.52 -10.82
CA ASN A 557 -8.62 -12.13 -10.94
C ASN A 557 -7.76 -11.82 -9.72
N ALA A 558 -7.57 -12.79 -8.84
CA ALA A 558 -6.84 -12.64 -7.58
C ALA A 558 -5.32 -12.43 -7.76
N VAL A 559 -4.76 -12.63 -8.96
CA VAL A 559 -3.35 -12.35 -9.25
C VAL A 559 -3.13 -10.89 -9.61
N THR A 560 -4.03 -10.30 -10.40
CA THR A 560 -3.87 -8.96 -10.99
C THR A 560 -4.67 -7.88 -10.29
N HIS A 561 -5.61 -8.27 -9.41
CA HIS A 561 -6.49 -7.35 -8.71
C HIS A 561 -6.38 -7.51 -7.19
N SER A 562 -6.18 -6.39 -6.50
CA SER A 562 -6.50 -6.28 -5.10
C SER A 562 -8.02 -6.21 -4.90
N PHE A 563 -8.48 -6.35 -3.67
CA PHE A 563 -9.90 -6.19 -3.36
C PHE A 563 -10.42 -4.79 -3.75
N LEU A 564 -9.65 -3.73 -3.48
CA LEU A 564 -10.02 -2.36 -3.88
C LEU A 564 -10.21 -2.26 -5.39
N LYS A 565 -9.26 -2.76 -6.18
CA LYS A 565 -9.35 -2.71 -7.64
C LYS A 565 -10.57 -3.48 -8.17
N SER A 566 -10.86 -4.65 -7.60
CA SER A 566 -12.09 -5.38 -7.91
C SER A 566 -13.35 -4.59 -7.57
N CYS A 567 -13.37 -3.90 -6.41
CA CYS A 567 -14.51 -3.07 -6.01
C CYS A 567 -14.74 -1.88 -6.95
N LEU A 568 -13.68 -1.23 -7.41
CA LEU A 568 -13.76 -0.12 -8.38
C LEU A 568 -14.41 -0.56 -9.71
N GLU A 569 -14.13 -1.79 -10.15
CA GLU A 569 -14.68 -2.33 -11.39
C GLU A 569 -16.09 -2.91 -11.24
N ILE A 570 -16.44 -3.41 -10.05
CA ILE A 570 -17.74 -4.06 -9.78
C ILE A 570 -18.77 -3.04 -9.32
N PHE A 571 -18.43 -2.17 -8.37
CA PHE A 571 -19.36 -1.18 -7.80
C PHE A 571 -19.36 0.15 -8.57
N LYS A 572 -19.53 0.11 -9.90
CA LYS A 572 -19.48 1.31 -10.76
C LYS A 572 -20.50 2.40 -10.38
N GLU A 573 -21.61 2.03 -9.73
CA GLU A 573 -22.65 2.96 -9.29
C GLU A 573 -22.40 3.51 -7.87
N ALA A 574 -21.44 2.96 -7.14
CA ALA A 574 -21.08 3.48 -5.82
C ALA A 574 -20.34 4.82 -5.94
N PRO A 575 -20.62 5.79 -5.07
CA PRO A 575 -19.86 7.02 -5.05
C PRO A 575 -18.38 6.72 -4.74
N MET A 576 -17.52 7.23 -5.61
CA MET A 576 -16.08 7.22 -5.42
C MET A 576 -15.62 8.65 -5.09
N THR A 577 -14.96 8.82 -3.96
CA THR A 577 -14.43 10.12 -3.54
C THR A 577 -12.91 10.04 -3.46
N LEU A 578 -12.21 10.88 -4.23
CA LEU A 578 -10.78 11.09 -4.11
C LEU A 578 -10.53 12.14 -3.02
N LEU A 579 -9.74 11.80 -2.01
CA LEU A 579 -9.23 12.78 -1.05
C LEU A 579 -8.10 13.54 -1.73
N ARG A 580 -8.28 14.84 -1.93
CA ARG A 580 -7.39 15.64 -2.77
C ARG A 580 -6.37 16.45 -1.99
N GLU A 581 -6.73 16.93 -0.81
CA GLU A 581 -5.90 17.83 -0.01
C GLU A 581 -4.79 17.05 0.68
N HIS A 582 -3.55 17.32 0.28
CA HIS A 582 -2.34 16.65 0.75
C HIS A 582 -1.60 17.50 1.78
N TYR A 583 -1.34 16.95 2.96
CA TYR A 583 -0.78 17.66 4.12
C TYR A 583 0.58 17.13 4.60
N ARG A 584 1.26 16.31 3.82
CA ARG A 584 2.48 15.63 4.28
C ARG A 584 3.74 16.15 3.61
N CYS A 585 3.85 15.94 2.31
CA CYS A 585 5.08 16.21 1.57
C CYS A 585 5.18 17.67 1.15
N HIS A 586 6.41 18.13 1.01
CA HIS A 586 6.69 19.41 0.35
C HIS A 586 6.04 19.45 -1.04
N PRO A 587 5.48 20.63 -1.48
CA PRO A 587 4.77 20.73 -2.76
C PRO A 587 5.55 20.15 -3.95
N LYS A 588 6.85 20.44 -4.06
CA LYS A 588 7.72 19.95 -5.15
C LYS A 588 7.87 18.44 -5.18
N ILE A 589 7.80 17.77 -4.01
CA ILE A 589 7.90 16.30 -3.92
C ILE A 589 6.60 15.68 -4.39
N ILE A 590 5.47 16.14 -3.84
CA ILE A 590 4.17 15.53 -4.16
C ILE A 590 3.70 15.85 -5.57
N GLU A 591 4.14 16.97 -6.16
CA GLU A 591 3.73 17.38 -7.50
C GLU A 591 4.15 16.37 -8.56
N PHE A 592 5.34 15.73 -8.43
CA PHE A 592 5.71 14.63 -9.31
C PHE A 592 4.70 13.48 -9.22
N CYS A 593 4.37 13.04 -7.99
CA CYS A 593 3.39 11.98 -7.79
C CYS A 593 2.00 12.39 -8.31
N ASN A 594 1.63 13.66 -8.10
CA ASN A 594 0.36 14.22 -8.54
C ASN A 594 0.20 14.12 -10.06
N GLN A 595 1.19 14.56 -10.81
CA GLN A 595 1.14 14.51 -12.27
C GLN A 595 1.29 13.11 -12.83
N GLN A 596 2.18 12.29 -12.25
CA GLN A 596 2.49 10.98 -12.77
C GLN A 596 1.41 9.93 -12.44
N PHE A 597 0.76 10.02 -11.28
CA PHE A 597 -0.10 8.94 -10.76
C PHE A 597 -1.54 9.38 -10.47
N TYR A 598 -1.80 10.70 -10.29
CA TYR A 598 -3.11 11.21 -9.85
C TYR A 598 -3.72 12.25 -10.80
N ASP A 599 -3.27 12.30 -12.06
CA ASP A 599 -3.82 13.15 -13.13
C ASP A 599 -3.90 14.66 -12.76
N GLY A 600 -3.02 15.13 -11.86
CA GLY A 600 -3.00 16.51 -11.39
C GLY A 600 -4.14 16.86 -10.41
N GLU A 601 -4.88 15.90 -9.89
CA GLU A 601 -6.04 16.15 -9.02
C GLU A 601 -5.71 16.47 -7.56
N LEU A 602 -4.49 16.16 -7.10
CA LEU A 602 -4.07 16.46 -5.73
C LEU A 602 -3.80 17.95 -5.54
N ILE A 603 -4.07 18.41 -4.35
CA ILE A 603 -3.91 19.80 -3.93
C ILE A 603 -2.91 19.83 -2.77
N ALA A 604 -1.71 20.33 -3.01
CA ALA A 604 -0.71 20.49 -1.96
C ALA A 604 -1.15 21.57 -0.97
N MET A 605 -1.39 21.19 0.27
CA MET A 605 -1.76 22.10 1.36
C MET A 605 -0.55 22.51 2.21
N THR A 606 0.61 21.89 1.94
CA THR A 606 1.89 22.25 2.53
C THR A 606 2.47 23.50 1.85
N THR A 607 3.32 24.23 2.56
CA THR A 607 3.94 25.44 2.05
C THR A 607 5.37 25.15 1.60
N ASP A 608 5.78 25.80 0.50
CA ASP A 608 7.18 25.92 0.10
C ASP A 608 7.74 27.17 0.77
N SER A 609 8.62 27.01 1.77
CA SER A 609 9.24 28.13 2.49
C SER A 609 10.57 28.56 1.86
N GLY A 610 10.90 28.00 0.67
CA GLY A 610 12.14 28.25 -0.03
C GLY A 610 13.28 27.36 0.43
N GLU A 611 12.96 26.13 0.87
CA GLU A 611 13.97 25.15 1.29
C GLU A 611 14.87 24.77 0.13
N ASP A 612 16.21 24.77 0.40
CA ASP A 612 17.21 24.37 -0.57
C ASP A 612 17.27 22.84 -0.72
N ASN A 613 17.48 22.38 -1.95
CA ASN A 613 17.70 20.97 -2.27
C ASN A 613 16.58 20.03 -1.80
N VAL A 614 15.34 20.46 -1.94
CA VAL A 614 14.15 19.63 -1.62
C VAL A 614 14.20 18.31 -2.40
N LEU A 615 14.56 18.37 -3.68
CA LEU A 615 14.78 17.21 -4.53
C LEU A 615 16.25 17.19 -4.98
N GLN A 616 16.92 16.07 -4.78
CA GLN A 616 18.31 15.89 -5.18
C GLN A 616 18.52 14.54 -5.86
N VAL A 617 19.39 14.50 -6.84
CA VAL A 617 19.88 13.27 -7.46
C VAL A 617 21.40 13.23 -7.33
N VAL A 618 21.92 12.08 -6.90
CA VAL A 618 23.34 11.78 -6.93
C VAL A 618 23.55 10.56 -7.81
N ARG A 619 24.26 10.74 -8.92
CA ARG A 619 24.59 9.65 -9.86
C ARG A 619 25.95 9.09 -9.50
N THR A 620 26.05 7.78 -9.37
CA THR A 620 27.35 7.12 -9.26
C THR A 620 28.05 7.10 -10.61
N VAL A 621 29.32 6.75 -10.62
CA VAL A 621 30.07 6.53 -11.87
C VAL A 621 29.36 5.53 -12.77
N LYS A 622 29.42 5.74 -14.11
CA LYS A 622 28.85 4.80 -15.10
C LYS A 622 29.45 3.41 -14.96
N GLY A 623 28.62 2.41 -15.05
CA GLY A 623 29.05 1.01 -15.03
C GLY A 623 28.01 0.05 -14.44
N ASN A 624 28.27 -1.25 -14.60
CA ASN A 624 27.40 -2.31 -14.07
C ASN A 624 27.83 -2.70 -12.65
N HIS A 625 27.56 -1.83 -11.69
CA HIS A 625 27.98 -2.01 -10.29
C HIS A 625 27.04 -2.91 -9.48
N ALA A 626 25.78 -3.05 -9.88
CA ALA A 626 24.82 -3.92 -9.20
C ALA A 626 25.19 -5.40 -9.34
N ARG A 627 25.01 -6.17 -8.26
CA ARG A 627 25.24 -7.61 -8.18
C ARG A 627 24.04 -8.28 -7.53
N GLY A 628 23.17 -8.85 -8.37
CA GLY A 628 21.87 -9.30 -7.88
C GLY A 628 21.08 -8.12 -7.34
N HIS A 629 20.71 -8.16 -6.07
CA HIS A 629 19.93 -7.13 -5.38
C HIS A 629 20.77 -6.22 -4.47
N PHE A 630 22.03 -6.02 -4.82
CA PHE A 630 23.01 -5.31 -4.02
C PHE A 630 23.91 -4.43 -4.89
N ASN A 631 24.21 -3.22 -4.43
CA ASN A 631 25.07 -2.24 -5.11
C ASN A 631 25.92 -1.48 -4.08
N GLN A 632 27.16 -1.95 -3.87
CA GLN A 632 28.09 -1.34 -2.93
C GLN A 632 28.42 0.10 -3.29
N ARG A 633 28.53 0.44 -4.58
CA ARG A 633 28.83 1.80 -5.03
C ARG A 633 27.78 2.81 -4.57
N GLU A 634 26.50 2.45 -4.63
CA GLU A 634 25.45 3.32 -4.11
C GLU A 634 25.51 3.46 -2.59
N ILE A 635 25.84 2.38 -1.89
CA ILE A 635 26.03 2.41 -0.42
C ILE A 635 27.15 3.38 -0.03
N ASP A 636 28.30 3.28 -0.69
CA ASP A 636 29.46 4.16 -0.40
C ASP A 636 29.09 5.63 -0.65
N VAL A 637 28.43 5.92 -1.77
CA VAL A 637 27.95 7.28 -2.09
C VAL A 637 26.94 7.79 -1.05
N ILE A 638 26.02 6.93 -0.62
CA ILE A 638 25.06 7.30 0.43
C ILE A 638 25.80 7.67 1.71
N ILE A 639 26.77 6.86 2.14
CA ILE A 639 27.46 7.05 3.40
C ILE A 639 28.41 8.24 3.36
N GLU A 640 29.19 8.38 2.29
CA GLU A 640 30.27 9.38 2.23
C GLU A 640 29.81 10.75 1.71
N GLU A 641 28.85 10.80 0.75
CA GLU A 641 28.49 12.04 0.09
C GLU A 641 27.09 12.55 0.42
N VAL A 642 26.14 11.65 0.74
CA VAL A 642 24.72 12.03 0.92
C VAL A 642 24.36 12.16 2.39
N LEU A 643 24.59 11.14 3.18
CA LEU A 643 24.20 11.07 4.59
C LEU A 643 24.70 12.26 5.43
N PRO A 644 25.98 12.72 5.29
CA PRO A 644 26.48 13.85 6.06
C PRO A 644 25.71 15.17 5.85
N LYS A 645 24.98 15.31 4.76
CA LYS A 645 24.20 16.53 4.44
C LYS A 645 22.85 16.57 5.14
N TYR A 646 22.35 15.41 5.59
CA TYR A 646 20.99 15.26 6.10
C TYR A 646 20.92 14.81 7.56
N ILE A 647 22.02 14.42 8.17
CA ILE A 647 22.07 13.85 9.53
C ILE A 647 21.46 14.79 10.59
N ASP A 648 21.58 16.11 10.40
CA ASP A 648 21.07 17.13 11.32
C ASP A 648 19.74 17.77 10.85
N LYS A 649 19.10 17.22 9.79
CA LYS A 649 17.88 17.78 9.19
C LYS A 649 16.59 17.05 9.59
N GLY A 650 16.49 16.61 10.83
CA GLY A 650 15.30 15.92 11.34
C GLY A 650 15.35 14.39 11.17
N SER A 651 14.18 13.77 11.06
CA SER A 651 14.08 12.32 10.90
C SER A 651 14.55 11.87 9.51
N LEU A 652 15.36 10.83 9.48
CA LEU A 652 15.99 10.31 8.27
C LEU A 652 15.61 8.85 8.04
N GLY A 653 15.35 8.50 6.79
CA GLY A 653 15.10 7.13 6.35
C GLY A 653 15.76 6.83 5.01
N ILE A 654 16.20 5.58 4.85
CA ILE A 654 16.74 5.08 3.59
C ILE A 654 15.80 4.02 3.03
N ILE A 655 15.37 4.19 1.79
CA ILE A 655 14.46 3.28 1.12
C ILE A 655 15.14 2.65 -0.09
N THR A 656 14.95 1.35 -0.26
CA THR A 656 15.46 0.61 -1.42
C THR A 656 14.43 -0.43 -1.89
N PRO A 657 14.42 -0.84 -3.15
CA PRO A 657 13.57 -1.94 -3.63
C PRO A 657 13.88 -3.28 -2.96
N TYR A 658 15.16 -3.51 -2.60
CA TYR A 658 15.67 -4.84 -2.24
C TYR A 658 16.08 -4.96 -0.78
N ARG A 659 15.75 -6.12 -0.18
CA ARG A 659 16.07 -6.43 1.22
C ARG A 659 17.57 -6.53 1.47
N GLU A 660 18.32 -7.11 0.53
CA GLU A 660 19.77 -7.28 0.65
C GLU A 660 20.49 -5.92 0.78
N GLN A 661 20.11 -4.94 -0.03
CA GLN A 661 20.64 -3.58 0.02
C GLN A 661 20.33 -2.91 1.36
N ALA A 662 19.10 -3.00 1.84
CA ALA A 662 18.71 -2.42 3.12
C ALA A 662 19.50 -3.04 4.29
N GLN A 663 19.67 -4.37 4.30
CA GLN A 663 20.44 -5.07 5.33
C GLN A 663 21.93 -4.68 5.31
N ALA A 664 22.52 -4.52 4.11
CA ALA A 664 23.91 -4.10 3.97
C ALA A 664 24.12 -2.68 4.52
N ILE A 665 23.22 -1.74 4.18
CA ILE A 665 23.28 -0.36 4.69
C ILE A 665 23.18 -0.36 6.22
N ASN A 666 22.20 -1.06 6.80
CA ASN A 666 22.00 -1.13 8.24
C ASN A 666 23.19 -1.76 8.98
N LYS A 667 23.80 -2.78 8.38
CA LYS A 667 24.99 -3.44 8.92
C LYS A 667 26.18 -2.47 9.00
N ILE A 668 26.41 -1.68 7.95
CA ILE A 668 27.53 -0.72 7.90
C ILE A 668 27.27 0.43 8.86
N LEU A 669 26.07 0.99 8.87
CA LEU A 669 25.70 2.11 9.74
C LEU A 669 25.48 1.70 11.20
N LYS A 670 25.33 0.39 11.50
CA LYS A 670 24.96 -0.15 12.82
C LYS A 670 23.65 0.48 13.35
N GLN A 671 22.74 0.83 12.47
CA GLN A 671 21.45 1.46 12.75
C GLN A 671 20.39 0.86 11.83
N ASP A 672 19.13 0.76 12.30
CA ASP A 672 18.01 0.23 11.52
C ASP A 672 17.21 1.38 10.87
N ILE A 673 17.86 2.12 9.97
CA ILE A 673 17.27 3.26 9.25
C ILE A 673 16.93 2.94 7.79
N ALA A 674 17.50 1.87 7.23
CA ALA A 674 17.23 1.42 5.86
C ALA A 674 16.19 0.29 5.82
N SER A 675 15.25 0.37 4.91
CA SER A 675 14.22 -0.66 4.74
C SER A 675 13.72 -0.73 3.30
N THR A 676 13.02 -1.81 2.98
CA THR A 676 12.33 -1.90 1.69
C THR A 676 11.09 -1.02 1.66
N VAL A 677 10.67 -0.60 0.46
CA VAL A 677 9.47 0.23 0.26
C VAL A 677 8.25 -0.38 0.97
N HIS A 678 8.03 -1.69 0.87
CA HIS A 678 6.93 -2.40 1.51
C HIS A 678 6.93 -2.27 3.04
N LYS A 679 8.10 -2.39 3.67
CA LYS A 679 8.23 -2.23 5.13
C LYS A 679 8.16 -0.78 5.58
N TYR A 680 8.39 0.16 4.66
CA TYR A 680 8.32 1.60 4.94
C TYR A 680 6.88 2.14 4.83
N GLN A 681 5.95 1.33 4.35
CA GLN A 681 4.54 1.72 4.24
C GLN A 681 3.98 2.05 5.65
N GLY A 682 3.29 3.19 5.75
CA GLY A 682 2.81 3.73 7.03
C GLY A 682 3.81 4.60 7.81
N ARG A 683 5.12 4.55 7.47
CA ARG A 683 6.15 5.42 8.05
C ARG A 683 6.38 6.66 7.20
N GLU A 684 6.97 7.68 7.79
CA GLU A 684 7.34 8.93 7.10
C GLU A 684 8.55 9.56 7.81
N CYS A 685 9.40 10.24 7.06
CA CYS A 685 10.56 10.95 7.58
C CYS A 685 10.68 12.35 6.95
N ASP A 686 11.37 13.24 7.63
CA ASP A 686 11.65 14.56 7.08
C ASP A 686 12.52 14.45 5.83
N THR A 687 13.51 13.55 5.85
CA THR A 687 14.35 13.23 4.69
C THR A 687 14.27 11.76 4.32
N ILE A 688 14.08 11.48 3.05
CA ILE A 688 14.20 10.13 2.47
C ILE A 688 15.34 10.09 1.46
N ILE A 689 16.21 9.09 1.61
CA ILE A 689 17.23 8.73 0.61
C ILE A 689 16.77 7.44 -0.07
N MET A 690 16.65 7.45 -1.39
CA MET A 690 16.31 6.27 -2.19
C MET A 690 17.56 5.70 -2.86
N SER A 691 17.87 4.43 -2.62
CA SER A 691 18.92 3.66 -3.33
C SER A 691 18.25 2.77 -4.36
N MET A 692 18.54 2.98 -5.65
CA MET A 692 17.84 2.31 -6.75
C MET A 692 18.40 0.93 -7.07
N VAL A 693 19.68 0.71 -6.76
CA VAL A 693 20.41 -0.58 -6.86
C VAL A 693 20.70 -1.03 -8.30
N ASP A 694 19.69 -1.17 -9.12
CA ASP A 694 19.77 -1.80 -10.44
C ASP A 694 20.64 -1.03 -11.44
N ASN A 695 21.34 -1.75 -12.30
CA ASN A 695 22.11 -1.13 -13.39
C ASN A 695 21.18 -0.50 -14.44
N ASN A 696 20.04 -1.10 -14.68
CA ASN A 696 18.92 -0.58 -15.48
C ASN A 696 17.62 -0.82 -14.72
N PRO A 697 16.63 0.08 -14.81
CA PRO A 697 15.32 -0.12 -14.18
C PRO A 697 14.69 -1.44 -14.63
N THR A 698 14.16 -2.20 -13.67
CA THR A 698 13.44 -3.45 -13.91
C THR A 698 11.94 -3.23 -13.70
N ALA A 699 11.10 -4.15 -14.20
CA ALA A 699 9.66 -4.07 -13.96
C ALA A 699 9.29 -4.04 -12.46
N PHE A 700 10.16 -4.53 -11.58
CA PHE A 700 9.97 -4.48 -10.14
C PHE A 700 10.48 -3.16 -9.52
N SER A 701 11.73 -2.77 -9.81
CA SER A 701 12.33 -1.57 -9.21
C SER A 701 11.75 -0.26 -9.79
N ASP A 702 11.12 -0.31 -10.96
CA ASP A 702 10.47 0.81 -11.64
C ASP A 702 8.93 0.74 -11.58
N ASP A 703 8.37 -0.10 -10.70
CA ASP A 703 6.92 -0.20 -10.52
C ASP A 703 6.32 1.13 -10.04
N ALA A 704 5.26 1.58 -10.70
CA ALA A 704 4.62 2.88 -10.44
C ALA A 704 4.11 3.01 -8.99
N ASN A 705 3.51 1.95 -8.44
CA ASN A 705 2.98 1.97 -7.08
C ASN A 705 4.11 1.99 -6.04
N LEU A 706 5.22 1.30 -6.35
CA LEU A 706 6.42 1.31 -5.52
C LEU A 706 7.04 2.72 -5.49
N PHE A 707 7.18 3.38 -6.64
CA PHE A 707 7.68 4.75 -6.75
C PHE A 707 6.79 5.74 -5.98
N ASN A 708 5.49 5.68 -6.21
CA ASN A 708 4.53 6.56 -5.54
C ASN A 708 4.61 6.43 -4.01
N VAL A 709 4.68 5.20 -3.49
CA VAL A 709 4.83 4.96 -2.06
C VAL A 709 6.17 5.49 -1.55
N ALA A 710 7.28 5.21 -2.23
CA ALA A 710 8.62 5.60 -1.77
C ALA A 710 8.79 7.12 -1.71
N ILE A 711 8.41 7.84 -2.78
CA ILE A 711 8.52 9.30 -2.89
C ILE A 711 7.65 9.98 -1.82
N SER A 712 6.42 9.52 -1.65
CA SER A 712 5.46 10.11 -0.69
C SER A 712 5.78 9.85 0.78
N ARG A 713 6.90 9.17 1.10
CA ARG A 713 7.43 9.04 2.48
C ARG A 713 8.23 10.27 2.92
N ALA A 714 8.75 11.05 1.98
CA ALA A 714 9.56 12.23 2.26
C ALA A 714 8.66 13.43 2.60
N LYS A 715 8.91 14.07 3.76
CA LYS A 715 8.18 15.32 4.11
C LYS A 715 8.83 16.53 3.47
N THR A 716 10.13 16.73 3.65
CA THR A 716 10.85 17.95 3.27
C THR A 716 11.93 17.72 2.22
N HIS A 717 12.64 16.60 2.26
CA HIS A 717 13.74 16.32 1.35
C HIS A 717 13.67 14.90 0.78
N LEU A 718 13.91 14.79 -0.52
CA LEU A 718 14.04 13.50 -1.22
C LEU A 718 15.36 13.50 -1.99
N CYS A 719 16.25 12.55 -1.69
CA CYS A 719 17.49 12.34 -2.41
C CYS A 719 17.48 10.96 -3.09
N ILE A 720 17.68 10.95 -4.40
CA ILE A 720 17.78 9.72 -5.21
C ILE A 720 19.26 9.42 -5.44
N VAL A 721 19.70 8.21 -5.09
CA VAL A 721 21.02 7.70 -5.43
C VAL A 721 20.83 6.58 -6.46
N THR A 722 21.43 6.76 -7.63
CA THR A 722 21.28 5.86 -8.76
C THR A 722 22.58 5.78 -9.57
N ASN A 723 22.68 4.82 -10.46
CA ASN A 723 23.83 4.70 -11.35
C ASN A 723 23.85 5.84 -12.40
N GLY A 724 25.03 6.07 -13.00
CA GLY A 724 25.24 7.05 -14.06
C GLY A 724 24.96 6.52 -15.48
N ASN A 725 24.39 5.33 -15.64
CA ASN A 725 24.11 4.74 -16.95
C ASN A 725 22.96 5.49 -17.66
N GLU A 726 22.88 5.33 -18.97
CA GLU A 726 21.71 5.76 -19.74
C GLU A 726 20.50 4.88 -19.39
N MET A 727 19.35 5.48 -19.23
CA MET A 727 18.12 4.81 -18.82
C MET A 727 17.05 4.91 -19.91
N PRO A 728 16.09 3.96 -19.99
CA PRO A 728 14.95 4.07 -20.88
C PRO A 728 14.15 5.35 -20.59
N GLU A 729 13.79 6.11 -21.63
CA GLU A 729 13.11 7.41 -21.51
C GLU A 729 11.73 7.30 -20.85
N ASP A 730 11.04 6.16 -21.02
CA ASP A 730 9.70 5.88 -20.53
C ASP A 730 9.67 5.30 -19.10
N SER A 731 10.84 5.10 -18.46
CA SER A 731 10.88 4.60 -17.08
C SER A 731 10.44 5.69 -16.06
N ASN A 732 9.77 5.29 -14.98
CA ASN A 732 9.39 6.18 -13.89
C ASN A 732 10.61 6.91 -13.29
N LEU A 733 11.74 6.19 -13.19
CA LEU A 733 13.00 6.79 -12.73
C LEU A 733 13.47 7.89 -13.70
N SER A 734 13.49 7.64 -15.00
CA SER A 734 13.91 8.63 -16.01
C SER A 734 13.01 9.86 -15.98
N GLN A 735 11.70 9.67 -15.85
CA GLN A 735 10.74 10.78 -15.72
C GLN A 735 10.96 11.59 -14.44
N LEU A 736 11.25 10.95 -13.32
CA LEU A 736 11.59 11.63 -12.08
C LEU A 736 12.90 12.43 -12.23
N LEU A 737 13.92 11.86 -12.84
CA LEU A 737 15.18 12.56 -13.10
C LEU A 737 14.96 13.79 -14.00
N SER A 738 14.16 13.67 -15.06
CA SER A 738 13.80 14.75 -15.96
C SER A 738 13.00 15.85 -15.26
N TYR A 739 12.06 15.46 -14.40
CA TYR A 739 11.31 16.39 -13.56
C TYR A 739 12.24 17.20 -12.64
N ILE A 740 13.19 16.53 -11.97
CA ILE A 740 14.16 17.18 -11.09
C ILE A 740 15.03 18.16 -11.89
N GLN A 741 15.52 17.75 -13.03
CA GLN A 741 16.33 18.59 -13.92
C GLN A 741 15.55 19.82 -14.43
N TYR A 742 14.29 19.65 -14.83
CA TYR A 742 13.42 20.73 -15.27
C TYR A 742 13.18 21.76 -14.17
N ASN A 743 13.00 21.32 -12.94
CA ASN A 743 12.77 22.21 -11.81
C ASN A 743 14.04 22.90 -11.28
N ASN A 744 15.16 22.80 -11.97
CA ASN A 744 16.47 23.35 -11.59
C ASN A 744 16.99 22.83 -10.24
N PHE A 745 16.64 21.62 -9.90
CA PHE A 745 17.20 20.94 -8.74
C PHE A 745 18.55 20.33 -9.08
N GLU A 746 19.37 20.14 -8.06
CA GLU A 746 20.73 19.67 -8.24
C GLU A 746 20.77 18.19 -8.67
N VAL A 747 21.40 17.93 -9.81
CA VAL A 747 21.83 16.60 -10.23
C VAL A 747 23.33 16.54 -10.07
N LYS A 748 23.82 15.76 -9.10
CA LYS A 748 25.24 15.64 -8.81
C LYS A 748 25.81 14.36 -9.37
N GLU A 749 26.98 14.46 -9.98
CA GLU A 749 27.82 13.29 -10.23
C GLU A 749 28.69 13.04 -9.01
N SER A 750 28.66 11.80 -8.50
CA SER A 750 29.51 11.40 -7.38
C SER A 750 30.98 11.57 -7.74
N LYS A 751 31.77 12.00 -6.77
CA LYS A 751 33.23 12.09 -6.91
C LYS A 751 33.92 10.78 -6.57
N LEU A 752 33.25 9.83 -5.97
CA LEU A 752 33.80 8.55 -5.62
C LEU A 752 34.17 7.77 -6.87
N ARG A 753 35.44 7.38 -6.93
CA ARG A 753 36.01 6.58 -8.01
C ARG A 753 36.73 5.37 -7.41
N SER A 754 36.82 4.29 -8.18
CA SER A 754 37.57 3.11 -7.83
C SER A 754 38.50 2.71 -8.98
N ILE A 755 39.65 2.16 -8.66
CA ILE A 755 40.55 1.53 -9.65
C ILE A 755 39.80 0.42 -10.43
N PHE A 756 38.70 -0.12 -9.84
CA PHE A 756 37.88 -1.15 -10.46
C PHE A 756 36.79 -0.61 -11.39
N ASP A 757 36.60 0.70 -11.51
CA ASP A 757 35.53 1.26 -12.36
C ASP A 757 35.60 0.78 -13.81
N LEU A 758 36.82 0.56 -14.32
CA LEU A 758 37.05 -0.01 -15.67
C LEU A 758 36.52 -1.46 -15.83
N LEU A 759 36.41 -2.24 -14.76
CA LEU A 759 35.83 -3.57 -14.79
C LEU A 759 34.33 -3.55 -15.13
N TYR A 760 33.66 -2.48 -14.74
CA TYR A 760 32.20 -2.37 -14.77
C TYR A 760 31.68 -1.55 -15.94
N GLN A 761 32.57 -0.98 -16.76
CA GLN A 761 32.15 -0.23 -17.94
C GLN A 761 31.48 -1.14 -18.97
N GLN A 762 30.40 -0.67 -19.54
CA GLN A 762 29.64 -1.39 -20.58
C GLN A 762 30.37 -1.47 -21.92
N TYR A 763 31.30 -0.54 -22.19
CA TYR A 763 31.97 -0.42 -23.50
C TYR A 763 33.33 -1.11 -23.51
N THR A 764 33.45 -2.12 -24.35
CA THR A 764 34.67 -2.90 -24.54
C THR A 764 35.86 -2.04 -25.06
N ALA A 765 35.57 -0.94 -25.79
CA ALA A 765 36.60 -0.10 -26.39
C ALA A 765 37.58 0.54 -25.38
N GLU A 766 37.10 1.03 -24.25
CA GLU A 766 37.93 1.64 -23.21
C GLU A 766 38.81 0.58 -22.50
N ARG A 767 38.26 -0.63 -22.27
CA ARG A 767 39.03 -1.75 -21.72
C ARG A 767 40.13 -2.21 -22.70
N LEU A 768 39.85 -2.29 -23.98
CA LEU A 768 40.84 -2.61 -25.03
C LEU A 768 41.92 -1.52 -25.13
N ALA A 769 41.54 -0.23 -25.02
CA ALA A 769 42.51 0.87 -25.04
C ALA A 769 43.41 0.85 -23.79
N TYR A 770 42.90 0.47 -22.64
CA TYR A 770 43.69 0.26 -21.42
C TYR A 770 44.66 -0.91 -21.58
N GLN A 771 44.19 -2.07 -22.03
CA GLN A 771 45.01 -3.27 -22.26
C GLN A 771 46.14 -3.03 -23.29
N ALA A 772 45.92 -2.19 -24.28
CA ALA A 772 46.94 -1.83 -25.25
C ALA A 772 48.07 -0.96 -24.67
N LYS A 773 47.85 -0.29 -23.57
CA LYS A 773 48.82 0.64 -22.95
C LYS A 773 49.51 0.09 -21.73
N HIS A 774 49.01 -0.97 -21.12
CA HIS A 774 49.50 -1.50 -19.84
C HIS A 774 49.91 -2.98 -19.99
N ALA A 775 50.87 -3.42 -19.19
CA ALA A 775 51.34 -4.78 -19.19
C ALA A 775 50.28 -5.73 -18.60
N GLN A 776 50.01 -6.80 -19.33
CA GLN A 776 49.13 -7.86 -18.87
C GLN A 776 49.95 -8.82 -18.02
N ILE A 777 49.79 -8.78 -16.68
CA ILE A 777 50.50 -9.65 -15.72
C ILE A 777 49.67 -10.87 -15.30
N SER A 778 48.36 -10.82 -15.48
CA SER A 778 47.38 -11.83 -15.11
C SER A 778 46.28 -11.94 -16.16
N ASP A 779 45.66 -13.14 -16.26
CA ASP A 779 44.43 -13.37 -17.00
C ASP A 779 43.23 -12.62 -16.37
N TYR A 780 43.31 -12.28 -15.08
CA TYR A 780 42.29 -11.55 -14.40
C TYR A 780 42.53 -10.04 -14.52
N PHE A 781 41.58 -9.36 -15.16
CA PHE A 781 41.70 -7.90 -15.39
C PHE A 781 41.72 -7.08 -14.10
N SER A 782 41.08 -7.56 -13.02
CA SER A 782 41.12 -6.94 -11.69
C SER A 782 42.55 -6.87 -11.10
N GLU A 783 43.31 -7.93 -11.26
CA GLU A 783 44.69 -7.97 -10.78
C GLU A 783 45.58 -7.02 -11.60
N ASN A 784 45.37 -6.91 -12.91
CA ASN A 784 46.09 -5.96 -13.73
C ASN A 784 45.87 -4.51 -13.27
N LEU A 785 44.60 -4.16 -12.97
CA LEU A 785 44.27 -2.82 -12.44
C LEU A 785 44.91 -2.52 -11.07
N VAL A 786 44.89 -3.50 -10.16
CA VAL A 786 45.52 -3.36 -8.84
C VAL A 786 47.06 -3.22 -8.97
N TYR A 787 47.65 -4.00 -9.88
CA TYR A 787 49.10 -3.91 -10.14
C TYR A 787 49.56 -2.53 -10.60
N ASP A 788 48.84 -1.97 -11.57
CA ASP A 788 49.12 -0.64 -12.11
C ASP A 788 48.95 0.44 -11.04
N ALA A 789 47.86 0.35 -10.25
CA ALA A 789 47.61 1.28 -9.16
C ALA A 789 48.69 1.18 -8.07
N LEU A 790 49.10 -0.03 -7.70
CA LEU A 790 50.18 -0.24 -6.72
C LEU A 790 51.51 0.32 -7.21
N ASN A 791 51.88 0.06 -8.48
CA ASN A 791 53.11 0.65 -9.05
C ASN A 791 53.06 2.17 -9.06
N LYS A 792 51.91 2.77 -9.43
CA LYS A 792 51.74 4.21 -9.42
C LYS A 792 51.94 4.77 -8.00
N VAL A 793 51.20 4.21 -7.03
CA VAL A 793 51.29 4.65 -5.62
C VAL A 793 52.70 4.48 -5.07
N LEU A 794 53.40 3.35 -5.30
CA LEU A 794 54.76 3.12 -4.85
C LEU A 794 55.76 4.08 -5.47
N ASN A 795 55.57 4.47 -6.76
CA ASN A 795 56.43 5.44 -7.45
C ASN A 795 56.21 6.87 -6.94
N GLU A 796 54.99 7.23 -6.54
CA GLU A 796 54.63 8.55 -6.01
C GLU A 796 55.08 8.75 -4.55
N MET A 797 55.31 7.67 -3.82
CA MET A 797 55.76 7.74 -2.43
C MET A 797 57.26 8.07 -2.39
N GLU A 798 57.62 9.32 -2.02
CA GLU A 798 59.00 9.77 -1.89
C GLU A 798 59.77 8.92 -0.87
N LYS A 799 61.02 8.52 -1.20
CA LYS A 799 61.95 7.75 -0.35
C LYS A 799 61.39 6.43 0.19
N ASN A 800 60.57 5.76 -0.60
CA ASN A 800 60.18 4.40 -0.26
C ASN A 800 61.16 3.39 -0.85
N ASN A 801 61.53 2.38 -0.07
CA ASN A 801 62.31 1.23 -0.54
C ASN A 801 61.40 0.02 -0.72
N LEU A 802 60.17 0.23 -1.23
CA LEU A 802 59.19 -0.81 -1.43
C LEU A 802 59.07 -1.15 -2.91
N SER A 803 58.75 -2.40 -3.15
CA SER A 803 58.41 -2.92 -4.49
C SER A 803 57.29 -3.93 -4.39
N VAL A 804 56.59 -4.15 -5.50
CA VAL A 804 55.55 -5.15 -5.61
C VAL A 804 55.97 -6.23 -6.58
N VAL A 805 55.68 -7.48 -6.27
CA VAL A 805 55.75 -8.62 -7.18
C VAL A 805 54.41 -9.33 -7.18
N TYR A 806 53.98 -9.77 -8.36
CA TYR A 806 52.72 -10.48 -8.58
C TYR A 806 52.93 -11.98 -8.62
N HIS A 807 51.90 -12.76 -8.33
CA HIS A 807 51.82 -14.23 -8.37
C HIS A 807 53.03 -14.90 -7.70
N TYR A 808 53.36 -14.41 -6.49
CA TYR A 808 54.54 -14.93 -5.82
C TYR A 808 54.24 -16.29 -5.13
N PRO A 809 54.95 -17.41 -5.49
CA PRO A 809 54.67 -18.74 -4.97
C PRO A 809 54.83 -18.81 -3.43
N LEU A 810 53.86 -19.43 -2.74
CA LEU A 810 53.94 -19.64 -1.30
C LEU A 810 55.17 -20.46 -0.88
N ALA A 811 55.58 -21.44 -1.68
CA ALA A 811 56.77 -22.23 -1.44
C ALA A 811 58.08 -21.44 -1.46
N LYS A 812 58.10 -20.25 -2.09
CA LYS A 812 59.24 -19.32 -2.06
C LYS A 812 59.09 -18.23 -0.99
N LEU A 813 57.92 -18.04 -0.47
CA LEU A 813 57.61 -17.04 0.53
C LEU A 813 57.85 -17.59 1.95
N ILE A 814 57.69 -18.90 2.14
CA ILE A 814 57.74 -19.59 3.42
C ILE A 814 58.89 -20.58 3.34
N ASP A 815 59.99 -20.24 3.99
CA ASP A 815 61.22 -21.07 4.05
C ASP A 815 61.20 -22.07 5.21
N ASP A 816 60.54 -21.77 6.31
CA ASP A 816 60.44 -22.62 7.47
C ASP A 816 59.06 -23.24 7.62
N TYR A 817 58.96 -24.55 7.49
CA TYR A 817 57.70 -25.30 7.59
C TYR A 817 57.40 -25.79 9.02
N SER A 818 58.12 -25.34 10.04
CA SER A 818 57.98 -25.84 11.42
C SER A 818 56.61 -25.49 12.05
N LEU A 819 56.00 -24.39 11.60
CA LEU A 819 54.70 -23.92 12.08
C LEU A 819 53.50 -24.51 11.34
N LEU A 820 53.73 -25.32 10.28
CA LEU A 820 52.71 -25.85 9.41
C LEU A 820 52.36 -27.30 9.75
N ASN A 821 51.04 -27.60 9.75
CA ASN A 821 50.57 -29.00 9.74
C ASN A 821 50.71 -29.65 8.37
N GLU A 822 50.34 -30.93 8.21
CA GLU A 822 50.53 -31.71 6.96
C GLU A 822 49.72 -31.12 5.80
N ASP A 823 48.47 -30.73 6.02
CA ASP A 823 47.59 -30.14 5.00
C ASP A 823 48.11 -28.76 4.55
N GLU A 824 48.53 -27.93 5.48
CA GLU A 824 49.12 -26.62 5.21
C GLU A 824 50.45 -26.73 4.45
N ARG A 825 51.30 -27.74 4.75
CA ARG A 825 52.56 -28.03 4.00
C ARG A 825 52.24 -28.44 2.56
N ALA A 826 51.27 -29.33 2.40
CA ALA A 826 50.86 -29.77 1.05
C ALA A 826 50.33 -28.57 0.25
N PHE A 827 49.56 -27.66 0.87
CA PHE A 827 49.07 -26.45 0.25
C PHE A 827 50.18 -25.49 -0.17
N VAL A 828 51.16 -25.21 0.71
CA VAL A 828 52.30 -24.33 0.42
C VAL A 828 53.21 -24.94 -0.69
N GLN A 829 53.43 -26.24 -0.68
CA GLN A 829 54.26 -26.91 -1.68
C GLN A 829 53.61 -27.06 -3.04
N ASN A 830 52.33 -26.80 -3.16
CA ASN A 830 51.64 -26.82 -4.43
C ASN A 830 52.14 -25.67 -5.32
N PRO A 831 52.69 -25.97 -6.53
CA PRO A 831 53.24 -24.94 -7.42
C PRO A 831 52.18 -23.87 -7.85
N LEU A 832 50.89 -24.17 -7.76
CA LEU A 832 49.79 -23.27 -8.11
C LEU A 832 49.36 -22.37 -6.93
N SER A 833 49.92 -22.62 -5.73
CA SER A 833 49.63 -21.79 -4.56
C SER A 833 50.54 -20.55 -4.53
N HIS A 834 49.96 -19.39 -4.73
CA HIS A 834 50.68 -18.11 -4.75
C HIS A 834 49.83 -17.02 -4.07
N VAL A 835 50.45 -15.91 -3.72
CA VAL A 835 49.82 -14.66 -3.34
C VAL A 835 49.64 -13.79 -4.60
N ASP A 836 48.55 -13.06 -4.70
CA ASP A 836 48.32 -12.21 -5.86
C ASP A 836 49.38 -11.13 -5.95
N PHE A 837 49.63 -10.43 -4.84
CA PHE A 837 50.70 -9.45 -4.73
C PHE A 837 51.48 -9.58 -3.40
N LEU A 838 52.77 -9.50 -3.50
CA LEU A 838 53.69 -9.41 -2.37
C LEU A 838 54.35 -8.01 -2.36
N ILE A 839 54.18 -7.25 -1.27
CA ILE A 839 54.90 -6.02 -1.04
C ILE A 839 56.15 -6.36 -0.20
N TYR A 840 57.30 -5.97 -0.70
CA TYR A 840 58.60 -6.26 -0.06
C TYR A 840 59.53 -5.05 -0.10
N ASN A 841 60.53 -5.06 0.82
CA ASN A 841 61.58 -4.04 0.82
C ASN A 841 62.56 -4.31 -0.33
N SER A 842 62.73 -3.38 -1.25
CA SER A 842 63.58 -3.54 -2.42
C SER A 842 65.09 -3.66 -2.12
N ILE A 843 65.53 -3.18 -0.96
CA ILE A 843 66.95 -3.24 -0.51
C ILE A 843 67.20 -4.56 0.23
N THR A 844 66.43 -4.84 1.27
CA THR A 844 66.64 -6.01 2.15
C THR A 844 66.06 -7.30 1.59
N LYS A 845 65.18 -7.22 0.59
CA LYS A 845 64.41 -8.31 0.01
C LYS A 845 63.43 -9.00 0.97
N LEU A 846 63.24 -8.42 2.17
CA LEU A 846 62.29 -8.98 3.14
C LEU A 846 60.83 -8.71 2.75
N PRO A 847 59.97 -9.71 2.84
CA PRO A 847 58.52 -9.56 2.64
C PRO A 847 57.93 -8.70 3.77
N LEU A 848 56.91 -7.89 3.48
CA LEU A 848 56.24 -7.02 4.44
C LEU A 848 54.77 -7.46 4.66
N PHE A 849 53.99 -7.53 3.62
CA PHE A 849 52.63 -8.01 3.66
C PHE A 849 52.15 -8.40 2.25
N THR A 850 51.01 -9.08 2.18
CA THR A 850 50.42 -9.53 0.92
C THR A 850 49.11 -8.83 0.65
N ILE A 851 48.72 -8.73 -0.62
CA ILE A 851 47.44 -8.23 -1.06
C ILE A 851 46.77 -9.32 -1.91
N GLU A 852 45.54 -9.63 -1.61
CA GLU A 852 44.68 -10.56 -2.36
C GLU A 852 43.51 -9.82 -2.98
N VAL A 853 43.16 -10.14 -4.23
CA VAL A 853 42.10 -9.47 -4.98
C VAL A 853 40.92 -10.41 -5.16
N ASP A 854 39.84 -10.17 -4.40
CA ASP A 854 38.65 -11.00 -4.43
C ASP A 854 37.69 -10.56 -5.54
N GLY A 855 37.61 -11.38 -6.60
CA GLY A 855 36.70 -11.15 -7.73
C GLY A 855 35.30 -11.69 -7.47
N TRP A 856 34.27 -10.95 -7.85
CA TRP A 856 32.86 -11.37 -7.74
C TRP A 856 32.49 -12.65 -8.48
N GLY A 857 33.16 -12.98 -9.59
CA GLY A 857 32.74 -14.03 -10.52
C GLY A 857 32.95 -15.48 -10.04
N PHE A 858 33.60 -15.75 -8.93
CA PHE A 858 34.02 -17.10 -8.52
C PHE A 858 33.10 -17.80 -7.52
N HIS A 859 31.90 -17.28 -7.28
CA HIS A 859 30.99 -17.78 -6.24
C HIS A 859 30.07 -18.95 -6.63
N LYS A 860 30.31 -19.68 -7.71
CA LYS A 860 29.52 -20.88 -8.04
C LYS A 860 29.86 -22.10 -7.17
N ASP A 861 31.08 -22.18 -6.62
CA ASP A 861 31.49 -23.24 -5.67
C ASP A 861 32.00 -22.62 -4.35
N ARG A 862 31.11 -21.96 -3.62
CA ARG A 862 31.40 -21.18 -2.40
C ARG A 862 32.17 -21.94 -1.31
N SER A 863 31.93 -23.23 -1.13
CA SER A 863 32.50 -23.99 0.00
C SER A 863 33.98 -24.37 -0.17
N VAL A 864 34.41 -24.75 -1.37
CA VAL A 864 35.78 -25.23 -1.62
C VAL A 864 36.75 -24.05 -1.74
N GLN A 865 36.37 -22.99 -2.44
CA GLN A 865 37.24 -21.82 -2.61
C GLN A 865 37.40 -21.07 -1.27
N GLN A 866 36.30 -20.87 -0.53
CA GLN A 866 36.35 -20.23 0.77
C GLN A 866 37.26 -20.98 1.77
N ALA A 867 37.20 -22.31 1.78
CA ALA A 867 38.07 -23.13 2.60
C ALA A 867 39.56 -22.99 2.23
N ARG A 868 39.84 -22.86 0.90
CA ARG A 868 41.23 -22.61 0.43
C ARG A 868 41.73 -21.23 0.81
N ASP A 869 40.89 -20.22 0.72
CA ASP A 869 41.21 -18.83 1.08
C ASP A 869 41.42 -18.70 2.58
N GLU A 870 40.59 -19.31 3.41
CA GLU A 870 40.73 -19.37 4.86
C GLU A 870 42.04 -20.09 5.27
N LEU A 871 42.39 -21.19 4.58
CA LEU A 871 43.63 -21.93 4.79
C LEU A 871 44.85 -21.06 4.44
N LYS A 872 44.82 -20.37 3.29
CA LYS A 872 45.87 -19.45 2.84
C LYS A 872 46.09 -18.32 3.87
N ASP A 873 45.01 -17.70 4.34
CA ASP A 873 45.05 -16.61 5.31
C ASP A 873 45.60 -17.08 6.67
N ALA A 874 45.20 -18.27 7.10
CA ALA A 874 45.71 -18.88 8.32
C ALA A 874 47.25 -19.13 8.24
N ILE A 875 47.70 -19.65 7.09
CA ILE A 875 49.14 -19.89 6.85
C ILE A 875 49.91 -18.58 6.86
N LEU A 876 49.48 -17.58 6.06
CA LEU A 876 50.19 -16.28 5.98
C LEU A 876 50.23 -15.55 7.34
N THR A 877 49.14 -15.66 8.11
CA THR A 877 49.07 -15.06 9.47
C THR A 877 50.13 -15.66 10.44
N LYS A 878 50.41 -16.97 10.38
CA LYS A 878 51.44 -17.63 11.19
C LYS A 878 52.84 -17.07 10.95
N TYR A 879 53.08 -16.53 9.77
CA TYR A 879 54.36 -15.92 9.37
C TYR A 879 54.34 -14.38 9.40
N ASN A 880 53.36 -13.77 10.07
CA ASN A 880 53.17 -12.31 10.14
C ASN A 880 53.01 -11.62 8.79
N LEU A 881 52.48 -12.34 7.79
CA LEU A 881 52.22 -11.86 6.45
C LEU A 881 50.70 -11.79 6.17
N THR A 882 49.92 -11.48 7.21
CA THR A 882 48.43 -11.43 7.08
C THR A 882 47.99 -10.65 5.84
N PRO A 883 47.21 -11.26 4.92
CA PRO A 883 46.89 -10.64 3.68
C PRO A 883 45.91 -9.48 3.89
N CYS A 884 46.06 -8.44 3.07
CA CYS A 884 45.08 -7.41 2.89
C CYS A 884 44.15 -7.83 1.73
N ARG A 885 42.90 -8.13 2.01
CA ARG A 885 41.94 -8.49 0.96
C ARG A 885 41.28 -7.25 0.39
N ILE A 886 41.20 -7.18 -0.92
CA ILE A 886 40.57 -6.11 -1.69
C ILE A 886 39.49 -6.73 -2.55
N SER A 887 38.23 -6.41 -2.26
CA SER A 887 37.11 -6.83 -3.11
C SER A 887 36.97 -5.91 -4.33
N THR A 888 36.69 -6.49 -5.46
CA THR A 888 36.44 -5.71 -6.69
C THR A 888 35.18 -4.83 -6.57
N THR A 889 34.31 -5.11 -5.62
CA THR A 889 33.13 -4.27 -5.31
C THR A 889 33.44 -3.06 -4.46
N ASP A 890 34.60 -3.04 -3.77
CA ASP A 890 34.98 -1.97 -2.87
C ASP A 890 35.38 -0.70 -3.62
N THR A 891 35.15 0.46 -3.00
CA THR A 891 35.58 1.76 -3.52
C THR A 891 37.06 1.99 -3.16
N ILE A 892 37.97 1.34 -3.89
CA ILE A 892 39.40 1.47 -3.69
C ILE A 892 39.98 2.55 -4.58
N THR A 893 40.53 3.60 -3.98
CA THR A 893 41.26 4.65 -4.66
C THR A 893 42.78 4.47 -4.47
N GLU A 894 43.59 5.18 -5.24
CA GLU A 894 45.02 5.22 -5.07
C GLU A 894 45.43 5.76 -3.66
N GLU A 895 44.63 6.70 -3.12
CA GLU A 895 44.82 7.22 -1.76
C GLU A 895 44.53 6.17 -0.69
N VAL A 896 43.50 5.35 -0.87
CA VAL A 896 43.16 4.23 0.02
C VAL A 896 44.29 3.20 -0.01
N LEU A 897 44.79 2.83 -1.20
CA LEU A 897 45.94 1.94 -1.33
C LEU A 897 47.19 2.50 -0.64
N LYS A 898 47.45 3.79 -0.80
CA LYS A 898 48.54 4.47 -0.13
C LYS A 898 48.42 4.39 1.40
N LYS A 899 47.25 4.62 1.93
CA LYS A 899 46.94 4.50 3.36
C LYS A 899 47.14 3.08 3.86
N ILE A 900 46.67 2.06 3.15
CA ILE A 900 46.87 0.64 3.48
C ILE A 900 48.38 0.34 3.57
N ILE A 901 49.18 0.80 2.61
CA ILE A 901 50.62 0.58 2.58
C ILE A 901 51.31 1.26 3.80
N LEU A 902 50.90 2.49 4.14
CA LEU A 902 51.45 3.24 5.27
C LEU A 902 51.05 2.60 6.61
N ASP A 903 49.82 2.21 6.80
CA ASP A 903 49.34 1.56 8.03
C ASP A 903 50.09 0.22 8.29
N LYS A 904 50.28 -0.58 7.23
CA LYS A 904 51.02 -1.85 7.32
C LYS A 904 52.53 -1.65 7.56
N ARG A 905 53.09 -0.48 7.23
CA ARG A 905 54.50 -0.08 7.57
C ARG A 905 54.63 0.33 9.02
N GLY A 906 53.57 0.50 9.80
CA GLY A 906 53.65 1.01 11.17
C GLY A 906 53.91 2.52 11.26
N VAL A 907 53.71 3.26 10.19
CA VAL A 907 53.76 4.71 10.13
C VAL A 907 52.34 5.25 10.25
N HIS A 908 51.94 5.65 11.44
CA HIS A 908 50.67 6.37 11.61
C HIS A 908 50.81 7.79 11.00
N VAL A 909 49.92 8.14 10.07
CA VAL A 909 49.75 9.49 9.52
C VAL A 909 48.83 10.31 10.42
#